data_65b5320d0e5419e1d0df7c26691c7fec
#
_entry.id   65b5320d0e5419e1d0df7c26691c7fec
#
_cell.length_a   1.000
_cell.length_b   1.000
_cell.length_c   1.000
_cell.angle_alpha   90.00
_cell.angle_beta   90.00
_cell.angle_gamma   90.00
#
_symmetry.space_group_name_H-M   'P 1'
#
loop_
_entity.id
_entity.type
_entity.pdbx_description
1 polymer ?
#
loop_
_entity_poly.entity_id
_entity_poly.type
_entity_poly.pdbx_seq_one_letter_code
_entity_poly.pdbx_strand_id
1 'polypeptide(L)'
;MTSKKNGQPIALGRIGSLGAIASAVAMLAACGGDDTDVTPAPTIEFNAKPAYVGTVTSKSYDGTADDLLTAGLGRTGLASAVPPTTTATPTAAELRRLAIYNNYRALVDMTTAGGYGVFYGPGVTAEGTPATAEGKIAGTEIMAFSDDGSGRQNVTLMVQIPDNFSVDNACIVTAASSGSRGIYGGISTGEWGLKRGCAVAYTDKGTGSAPHDLANDTVPLIDGTRTTSAAAGNNAHMRASLTAAELAALNAATPNRFAFKHAHSQRNPEKDWGNFTLQAVEFAFWALNEKYGAVLDNGQRERKLKPSNTLVIASSISNGGGAAIAAAENDAAGLIDGVAVAEPAVELPADPGVSVRRGGAAVPLSAKTLYDFTSYANVYQPCAVLSPQLAGTPGSAFVVAAFAANRCASLKAKGLVTGDTTAAQADDALQKLRDYGWEPEAAVLHASHAAFEVASAVSVTFANALSRASVKDHLCGYSFGSTTAQGVPNALAAAPLATMAATGNGVPPSSGVQLINNLSPGAPLRDLFSFSPSTMTQDFNLDGALCLRNLLTGTGTQATALRAGIDETRRNGNLRGKPALIVHGRSDALLPVNHTSRPYTALNKKVEGAASKLSYIEVANAQHFDGFIGLPAVLPGYDTRYVPLHIYLNRALDAMYAHLKSGAALPASQVVRTVPRGGTAGAAPALTAANVPAIAATPAAANAITVTGTTLNVPD
;
A
#
# COMPACT_ATOMS: atom_id res chain seq x y z
N MET A 1 -65.29 -19.30 23.03
CA MET A 1 -65.77 -20.40 22.16
C MET A 1 -64.54 -20.86 21.40
N THR A 2 -63.84 -21.86 21.91
CA THR A 2 -63.69 -23.24 21.44
C THR A 2 -63.33 -23.35 19.94
N SER A 3 -62.21 -23.87 19.51
CA SER A 3 -61.77 -25.27 19.70
C SER A 3 -60.29 -25.44 19.29
N LYS A 4 -59.60 -26.25 20.07
CA LYS A 4 -58.31 -26.91 19.76
C LYS A 4 -58.40 -27.81 18.58
N LYS A 5 -57.32 -27.98 17.78
CA LYS A 5 -56.83 -29.32 17.40
C LYS A 5 -55.34 -29.36 17.13
N ASN A 6 -54.71 -30.34 17.73
CA ASN A 6 -53.31 -30.77 17.67
C ASN A 6 -52.94 -31.33 16.27
N GLY A 7 -51.69 -31.22 15.91
CA GLY A 7 -51.01 -32.03 14.89
C GLY A 7 -49.52 -32.04 15.14
N GLN A 8 -49.01 -33.19 15.56
CA GLN A 8 -47.61 -33.46 15.88
C GLN A 8 -46.72 -33.58 14.62
N PRO A 9 -45.39 -33.59 14.76
CA PRO A 9 -44.44 -33.37 13.68
C PRO A 9 -44.10 -34.66 12.93
N ILE A 10 -43.86 -34.54 11.63
CA ILE A 10 -43.32 -35.60 10.79
C ILE A 10 -41.81 -35.40 10.71
N ALA A 11 -41.09 -36.38 11.22
CA ALA A 11 -39.65 -36.58 11.03
C ALA A 11 -39.38 -37.17 9.65
N LEU A 12 -38.52 -36.57 8.88
CA LEU A 12 -37.84 -37.15 7.72
C LEU A 12 -36.35 -36.80 7.92
N GLY A 13 -35.49 -37.72 8.18
CA GLY A 13 -35.06 -38.81 7.34
C GLY A 13 -33.68 -38.40 6.81
N ARG A 14 -32.62 -38.70 7.60
CA ARG A 14 -31.21 -38.59 7.16
C ARG A 14 -31.01 -39.50 5.97
N ILE A 15 -30.42 -39.00 4.89
CA ILE A 15 -29.68 -39.81 3.92
C ILE A 15 -28.24 -39.33 3.93
N GLY A 16 -27.40 -40.06 4.59
CA GLY A 16 -25.96 -39.98 4.45
C GLY A 16 -25.51 -40.91 3.31
N SER A 17 -24.55 -40.45 2.57
CA SER A 17 -23.74 -41.34 1.73
C SER A 17 -22.28 -40.90 1.80
N LEU A 18 -21.57 -41.43 2.79
CA LEU A 18 -20.11 -41.52 2.79
C LEU A 18 -19.76 -42.83 2.05
N GLY A 19 -19.23 -42.71 0.85
CA GLY A 19 -18.57 -43.80 0.16
C GLY A 19 -17.12 -43.93 0.65
N ALA A 20 -16.90 -44.77 1.66
CA ALA A 20 -15.57 -45.21 2.01
C ALA A 20 -15.21 -46.44 1.14
N ILE A 21 -14.23 -46.29 0.26
CA ILE A 21 -13.59 -47.41 -0.44
C ILE A 21 -12.55 -48.00 0.51
N ALA A 22 -12.90 -49.09 1.18
CA ALA A 22 -11.96 -49.92 1.91
C ALA A 22 -11.35 -50.94 0.95
N SER A 23 -10.06 -50.77 0.61
CA SER A 23 -9.28 -51.81 -0.07
C SER A 23 -8.87 -52.86 0.93
N ALA A 24 -9.42 -54.04 0.80
CA ALA A 24 -9.01 -55.23 1.56
C ALA A 24 -7.65 -55.70 1.04
N VAL A 25 -6.63 -55.68 1.88
CA VAL A 25 -5.35 -56.36 1.63
C VAL A 25 -5.45 -57.77 2.20
N ALA A 26 -5.42 -58.76 1.32
CA ALA A 26 -5.31 -60.16 1.71
C ALA A 26 -3.90 -60.46 2.18
N MET A 27 -3.73 -60.93 3.41
CA MET A 27 -2.49 -61.48 3.92
C MET A 27 -2.24 -62.86 3.29
N LEU A 28 -1.18 -62.99 2.52
CA LEU A 28 -0.54 -64.27 2.23
C LEU A 28 0.78 -64.31 2.99
N ALA A 29 0.83 -65.09 4.04
CA ALA A 29 2.06 -65.42 4.72
C ALA A 29 2.86 -66.41 3.89
N ALA A 30 4.02 -66.06 3.43
CA ALA A 30 5.07 -66.99 2.97
C ALA A 30 6.39 -66.57 3.62
N CYS A 31 6.98 -67.47 4.35
CA CYS A 31 8.31 -67.36 4.97
C CYS A 31 9.43 -67.28 3.93
N GLY A 32 10.42 -66.42 4.20
CA GLY A 32 11.75 -66.55 3.59
C GLY A 32 12.40 -65.21 3.25
N GLY A 33 13.30 -64.73 4.12
CA GLY A 33 14.63 -64.21 3.80
C GLY A 33 14.72 -62.81 3.18
N ASP A 34 15.54 -62.02 3.85
CA ASP A 34 16.17 -60.75 3.50
C ASP A 34 15.31 -59.46 3.65
N ASP A 35 15.42 -58.89 4.83
CA ASP A 35 15.08 -57.47 5.11
C ASP A 35 15.99 -56.54 4.32
N THR A 36 15.65 -56.24 3.07
CA THR A 36 16.08 -55.01 2.43
C THR A 36 15.01 -53.99 2.78
N ASP A 37 15.33 -53.10 3.71
CA ASP A 37 14.58 -51.85 3.94
C ASP A 37 14.45 -51.08 2.60
N VAL A 38 13.43 -51.33 1.84
CA VAL A 38 13.08 -50.56 0.67
C VAL A 38 12.44 -49.28 1.17
N THR A 39 13.26 -48.29 1.47
CA THR A 39 12.78 -46.94 1.66
C THR A 39 11.90 -46.58 0.46
N PRO A 40 10.61 -46.27 0.63
CA PRO A 40 9.76 -45.87 -0.51
C PRO A 40 10.45 -44.79 -1.31
N ALA A 41 10.56 -44.96 -2.62
CA ALA A 41 11.10 -43.94 -3.49
C ALA A 41 10.37 -42.61 -3.22
N PRO A 42 11.08 -41.50 -3.06
CA PRO A 42 10.46 -40.19 -2.76
C PRO A 42 9.39 -39.91 -3.84
N THR A 43 8.19 -39.64 -3.40
CA THR A 43 7.09 -39.26 -4.33
C THR A 43 7.45 -37.90 -4.92
N ILE A 44 7.71 -37.85 -6.23
CA ILE A 44 8.02 -36.61 -6.94
C ILE A 44 6.74 -35.79 -7.03
N GLU A 45 6.72 -34.60 -6.46
CA GLU A 45 5.64 -33.62 -6.63
C GLU A 45 5.85 -32.84 -7.92
N PHE A 46 4.76 -32.60 -8.65
CA PHE A 46 4.78 -31.85 -9.91
C PHE A 46 4.51 -30.36 -9.66
N ASN A 47 5.17 -29.49 -10.43
CA ASN A 47 4.90 -28.08 -10.45
C ASN A 47 3.62 -27.80 -11.25
N ALA A 48 2.61 -27.24 -10.60
CA ALA A 48 1.34 -26.89 -11.24
C ALA A 48 1.13 -25.40 -11.22
N LYS A 49 0.81 -24.81 -12.39
CA LYS A 49 0.44 -23.40 -12.47
C LYS A 49 -0.87 -23.17 -11.70
N PRO A 50 -0.94 -22.20 -10.75
CA PRO A 50 -2.17 -21.88 -10.06
C PRO A 50 -3.30 -21.53 -11.05
N ALA A 51 -4.50 -22.01 -10.80
CA ALA A 51 -5.63 -21.88 -11.75
C ALA A 51 -6.04 -20.42 -12.01
N TYR A 52 -5.82 -19.54 -11.04
CA TYR A 52 -6.13 -18.11 -11.17
C TYR A 52 -5.08 -17.33 -12.01
N VAL A 53 -3.93 -17.94 -12.35
CA VAL A 53 -2.88 -17.29 -13.14
C VAL A 53 -3.20 -17.40 -14.63
N GLY A 54 -3.40 -16.25 -15.24
CA GLY A 54 -3.66 -16.13 -16.68
C GLY A 54 -2.44 -16.39 -17.57
N THR A 55 -2.37 -15.67 -18.68
CA THR A 55 -1.23 -15.73 -19.59
C THR A 55 0.01 -15.19 -18.92
N VAL A 56 1.10 -15.95 -18.97
CA VAL A 56 2.39 -15.60 -18.38
C VAL A 56 3.32 -15.03 -19.45
N THR A 57 3.96 -13.93 -19.16
CA THR A 57 5.05 -13.34 -19.95
C THR A 57 6.34 -13.44 -19.15
N SER A 58 7.47 -13.67 -19.84
CA SER A 58 8.80 -13.75 -19.22
C SER A 58 9.79 -12.98 -20.05
N LYS A 59 10.67 -12.21 -19.39
CA LYS A 59 11.73 -11.45 -20.03
C LYS A 59 12.99 -11.52 -19.19
N SER A 60 14.13 -11.78 -19.84
CA SER A 60 15.46 -11.77 -19.22
C SER A 60 16.15 -10.44 -19.46
N TYR A 61 16.92 -9.98 -18.47
CA TYR A 61 17.71 -8.76 -18.46
C TYR A 61 19.16 -9.07 -18.15
N ASP A 62 20.07 -8.45 -18.89
CA ASP A 62 21.51 -8.75 -18.87
C ASP A 62 22.28 -8.09 -17.72
N GLY A 63 21.64 -7.19 -16.96
CA GLY A 63 22.30 -6.43 -15.90
C GLY A 63 23.24 -5.33 -16.41
N THR A 64 23.24 -5.04 -17.71
CA THR A 64 24.07 -4.00 -18.32
C THR A 64 23.25 -2.96 -19.05
N ALA A 65 22.64 -3.30 -20.18
CA ALA A 65 21.76 -2.40 -20.94
C ALA A 65 20.38 -2.23 -20.27
N ASP A 66 19.87 -3.29 -19.65
CA ASP A 66 18.65 -3.31 -18.86
C ASP A 66 18.84 -4.26 -17.67
N ASP A 67 18.09 -4.06 -16.58
CA ASP A 67 18.24 -4.84 -15.36
C ASP A 67 16.93 -4.89 -14.54
N LEU A 68 16.88 -5.79 -13.55
CA LEU A 68 15.67 -6.00 -12.73
C LEU A 68 15.31 -4.81 -11.86
N LEU A 69 16.29 -4.11 -11.30
CA LEU A 69 16.09 -3.09 -10.26
C LEU A 69 15.95 -1.68 -10.85
N THR A 70 16.78 -1.33 -11.83
CA THR A 70 16.90 0.05 -12.31
C THR A 70 16.46 0.26 -13.76
N ALA A 71 16.06 -0.81 -14.45
CA ALA A 71 15.73 -0.79 -15.89
C ALA A 71 16.84 -0.13 -16.75
N GLY A 72 18.09 -0.45 -16.43
CA GLY A 72 19.27 0.06 -17.12
C GLY A 72 19.75 1.43 -16.68
N LEU A 73 18.98 2.14 -15.84
CA LEU A 73 19.33 3.49 -15.35
C LEU A 73 20.52 3.49 -14.40
N GLY A 74 20.66 2.45 -13.60
CA GLY A 74 21.62 2.40 -12.53
C GLY A 74 21.36 3.42 -11.41
N ARG A 75 22.21 3.43 -10.40
CA ARG A 75 22.14 4.39 -9.29
C ARG A 75 22.11 5.85 -9.80
N THR A 76 23.01 6.17 -10.73
CA THR A 76 23.14 7.55 -11.26
C THR A 76 21.91 7.98 -12.03
N GLY A 77 21.37 7.12 -12.90
CA GLY A 77 20.19 7.43 -13.70
C GLY A 77 18.91 7.54 -12.87
N LEU A 78 18.76 6.73 -11.82
CA LEU A 78 17.65 6.87 -10.87
C LEU A 78 17.71 8.19 -10.10
N ALA A 79 18.90 8.67 -9.74
CA ALA A 79 19.09 9.93 -9.02
C ALA A 79 18.96 11.16 -9.94
N SER A 80 18.99 11.00 -11.27
CA SER A 80 18.85 12.10 -12.22
C SER A 80 17.56 12.90 -11.99
N ALA A 81 17.65 14.22 -12.01
CA ALA A 81 16.47 15.08 -12.00
C ALA A 81 15.68 15.04 -13.32
N VAL A 82 16.33 14.60 -14.41
CA VAL A 82 15.70 14.47 -15.74
C VAL A 82 15.16 13.04 -15.87
N PRO A 83 13.85 12.86 -16.02
CA PRO A 83 13.27 11.54 -16.20
C PRO A 83 13.71 10.92 -17.54
N PRO A 84 13.69 9.59 -17.66
CA PRO A 84 13.94 8.92 -18.93
C PRO A 84 12.90 9.35 -19.97
N THR A 85 13.36 9.60 -21.20
CA THR A 85 12.51 10.00 -22.32
C THR A 85 11.69 8.81 -22.85
N THR A 86 10.52 9.12 -23.39
CA THR A 86 9.66 8.17 -24.07
C THR A 86 9.34 8.69 -25.48
N THR A 87 9.03 7.79 -26.40
CA THR A 87 8.48 8.13 -27.70
C THR A 87 7.03 8.60 -27.58
N ALA A 88 6.46 9.16 -28.63
CA ALA A 88 5.05 9.57 -28.65
C ALA A 88 4.10 8.38 -28.49
N THR A 89 4.52 7.19 -28.92
CA THR A 89 3.82 5.92 -28.69
C THR A 89 4.78 5.02 -27.89
N PRO A 90 4.79 5.12 -26.56
CA PRO A 90 5.78 4.44 -25.74
C PRO A 90 5.69 2.92 -25.86
N THR A 91 6.84 2.29 -25.95
CA THR A 91 6.99 0.84 -25.86
C THR A 91 6.85 0.37 -24.39
N ALA A 92 6.56 -0.91 -24.20
CA ALA A 92 6.56 -1.51 -22.86
C ALA A 92 7.88 -1.32 -22.11
N ALA A 93 9.02 -1.35 -22.80
CA ALA A 93 10.35 -1.13 -22.20
C ALA A 93 10.54 0.33 -21.74
N GLU A 94 10.11 1.31 -22.53
CA GLU A 94 10.14 2.72 -22.13
C GLU A 94 9.24 2.98 -20.92
N LEU A 95 8.02 2.42 -20.92
CA LEU A 95 7.09 2.54 -19.80
C LEU A 95 7.63 1.87 -18.53
N ARG A 96 8.22 0.68 -18.63
CA ARG A 96 8.88 0.00 -17.52
C ARG A 96 9.98 0.86 -16.89
N ARG A 97 10.87 1.39 -17.72
CA ARG A 97 11.98 2.25 -17.27
C ARG A 97 11.46 3.51 -16.58
N LEU A 98 10.47 4.15 -17.15
CA LEU A 98 9.85 5.34 -16.58
C LEU A 98 9.07 5.00 -15.29
N ALA A 99 8.40 3.84 -15.20
CA ALA A 99 7.68 3.39 -14.03
C ALA A 99 8.63 3.11 -12.84
N ILE A 100 9.74 2.43 -13.10
CA ILE A 100 10.78 2.17 -12.08
C ILE A 100 11.37 3.50 -11.58
N TYR A 101 11.74 4.40 -12.48
CA TYR A 101 12.25 5.73 -12.15
C TYR A 101 11.29 6.50 -11.22
N ASN A 102 10.01 6.59 -11.59
CA ASN A 102 9.03 7.35 -10.82
C ASN A 102 8.68 6.70 -9.48
N ASN A 103 8.49 5.38 -9.46
CA ASN A 103 8.10 4.68 -8.24
C ASN A 103 9.24 4.62 -7.22
N TYR A 104 10.47 4.45 -7.67
CA TYR A 104 11.63 4.48 -6.78
C TYR A 104 11.74 5.85 -6.09
N ARG A 105 11.72 6.93 -6.88
CA ARG A 105 11.81 8.32 -6.40
C ARG A 105 10.63 8.76 -5.53
N ALA A 106 9.47 8.18 -5.70
CA ALA A 106 8.29 8.50 -4.90
C ALA A 106 8.39 8.00 -3.45
N LEU A 107 9.17 6.93 -3.23
CA LEU A 107 9.25 6.23 -1.95
C LEU A 107 10.57 6.46 -1.20
N VAL A 108 11.60 7.00 -1.89
CA VAL A 108 12.96 7.08 -1.37
C VAL A 108 13.55 8.46 -1.63
N ASP A 109 14.24 9.03 -0.65
CA ASP A 109 15.06 10.23 -0.86
C ASP A 109 16.25 9.91 -1.79
N MET A 110 16.31 10.57 -2.95
CA MET A 110 17.33 10.33 -3.98
C MET A 110 18.57 11.20 -3.83
N THR A 111 18.65 12.02 -2.78
CA THR A 111 19.79 12.89 -2.58
C THR A 111 20.93 12.19 -1.84
N THR A 112 22.16 12.39 -2.29
CA THR A 112 23.34 11.87 -1.56
C THR A 112 23.40 12.43 -0.14
N ALA A 113 23.04 13.70 0.03
CA ALA A 113 22.97 14.33 1.35
C ALA A 113 21.91 13.66 2.26
N GLY A 114 20.81 13.10 1.69
CA GLY A 114 19.80 12.33 2.41
C GLY A 114 20.18 10.87 2.66
N GLY A 115 21.33 10.41 2.13
CA GLY A 115 21.85 9.07 2.39
C GLY A 115 21.78 8.10 1.22
N TYR A 116 21.26 8.51 0.07
CA TYR A 116 21.24 7.70 -1.14
C TYR A 116 22.67 7.37 -1.62
N GLY A 117 22.93 6.10 -1.88
CA GLY A 117 24.28 5.61 -2.21
C GLY A 117 25.24 5.50 -1.01
N VAL A 118 24.76 5.82 0.21
CA VAL A 118 25.52 5.73 1.47
C VAL A 118 24.87 4.75 2.44
N PHE A 119 23.58 4.88 2.70
CA PHE A 119 22.84 4.00 3.62
C PHE A 119 21.85 3.07 2.90
N TYR A 120 21.43 3.43 1.69
CA TYR A 120 20.49 2.67 0.84
C TYR A 120 20.68 3.06 -0.63
N GLY A 121 19.96 2.38 -1.51
CA GLY A 121 20.00 2.59 -2.95
C GLY A 121 20.87 1.57 -3.69
N PRO A 122 20.76 1.45 -5.02
CA PRO A 122 21.38 0.40 -5.81
C PRO A 122 22.90 0.27 -5.63
N GLY A 123 23.59 1.37 -5.37
CA GLY A 123 25.03 1.42 -5.12
C GLY A 123 25.45 1.06 -3.68
N VAL A 124 24.55 0.52 -2.85
CA VAL A 124 24.87 -0.01 -1.52
C VAL A 124 24.76 -1.52 -1.58
N THR A 125 25.76 -2.26 -1.07
CA THR A 125 25.76 -3.73 -1.10
C THR A 125 24.66 -4.32 -0.21
N ALA A 126 24.42 -5.62 -0.31
CA ALA A 126 23.51 -6.34 0.57
C ALA A 126 23.87 -6.20 2.06
N GLU A 127 25.15 -6.03 2.39
CA GLU A 127 25.67 -5.85 3.76
C GLU A 127 25.65 -4.39 4.22
N GLY A 128 25.05 -3.48 3.41
CA GLY A 128 24.92 -2.07 3.76
C GLY A 128 26.21 -1.24 3.54
N THR A 129 27.16 -1.74 2.74
CA THR A 129 28.41 -1.03 2.45
C THR A 129 28.26 -0.21 1.15
N PRO A 130 28.59 1.08 1.16
CA PRO A 130 28.62 1.90 -0.07
C PRO A 130 29.58 1.32 -1.11
N ALA A 131 29.15 1.26 -2.36
CA ALA A 131 29.96 0.82 -3.49
C ALA A 131 29.90 1.84 -4.65
N THR A 132 30.88 1.82 -5.52
CA THR A 132 30.93 2.67 -6.71
C THR A 132 30.10 2.12 -7.87
N ALA A 133 29.64 0.86 -7.76
CA ALA A 133 28.84 0.20 -8.77
C ALA A 133 27.47 0.85 -8.96
N GLU A 134 26.93 0.75 -10.18
CA GLU A 134 25.59 1.25 -10.53
C GLU A 134 24.45 0.40 -9.93
N GLY A 135 24.73 -0.76 -9.34
CA GLY A 135 23.76 -1.63 -8.66
C GLY A 135 22.76 -2.31 -9.58
N LYS A 136 23.11 -2.48 -10.86
CA LYS A 136 22.30 -3.20 -11.84
C LYS A 136 22.29 -4.69 -11.56
N ILE A 137 21.15 -5.35 -11.67
CA ILE A 137 20.98 -6.76 -11.31
C ILE A 137 20.41 -7.52 -12.52
N ALA A 138 21.19 -8.45 -13.06
CA ALA A 138 20.75 -9.37 -14.12
C ALA A 138 19.72 -10.36 -13.58
N GLY A 139 18.82 -10.82 -14.44
CA GLY A 139 17.85 -11.84 -14.07
C GLY A 139 16.63 -11.92 -14.97
N THR A 140 15.61 -12.61 -14.49
CA THR A 140 14.35 -12.84 -15.22
C THR A 140 13.18 -12.19 -14.49
N GLU A 141 12.34 -11.48 -15.22
CA GLU A 141 11.08 -10.92 -14.75
C GLU A 141 9.91 -11.68 -15.41
N ILE A 142 9.00 -12.19 -14.59
CA ILE A 142 7.87 -13.01 -15.01
C ILE A 142 6.60 -12.32 -14.54
N MET A 143 5.62 -12.11 -15.44
CA MET A 143 4.43 -11.33 -15.15
C MET A 143 3.16 -12.05 -15.65
N ALA A 144 2.09 -11.94 -14.87
CA ALA A 144 0.77 -12.44 -15.23
C ALA A 144 -0.33 -11.66 -14.53
N PHE A 145 -1.58 -11.76 -15.02
CA PHE A 145 -2.74 -11.42 -14.21
C PHE A 145 -3.18 -12.60 -13.35
N SER A 146 -3.55 -12.31 -12.10
CA SER A 146 -4.46 -13.16 -11.33
C SER A 146 -5.88 -12.67 -11.58
N ASP A 147 -6.76 -13.57 -12.01
CA ASP A 147 -8.15 -13.26 -12.29
C ASP A 147 -9.07 -14.40 -11.83
N ASP A 148 -10.34 -14.06 -11.59
CA ASP A 148 -11.41 -15.01 -11.23
C ASP A 148 -12.09 -15.63 -12.47
N GLY A 149 -11.50 -15.48 -13.64
CA GLY A 149 -12.03 -15.93 -14.94
C GLY A 149 -12.91 -14.90 -15.64
N SER A 150 -13.21 -13.77 -14.97
CA SER A 150 -14.10 -12.74 -15.53
C SER A 150 -13.38 -11.74 -16.46
N GLY A 151 -12.06 -11.66 -16.40
CA GLY A 151 -11.26 -10.59 -17.02
C GLY A 151 -11.50 -9.21 -16.43
N ARG A 152 -12.12 -9.13 -15.23
CA ARG A 152 -12.51 -7.87 -14.57
C ARG A 152 -11.73 -7.62 -13.30
N GLN A 153 -11.10 -8.64 -12.73
CA GLN A 153 -10.26 -8.51 -11.54
C GLN A 153 -8.83 -8.13 -11.93
N ASN A 154 -8.19 -8.91 -12.78
CA ASN A 154 -6.88 -8.66 -13.41
C ASN A 154 -5.84 -8.03 -12.47
N VAL A 155 -5.60 -8.68 -11.32
CA VAL A 155 -4.57 -8.27 -10.36
C VAL A 155 -3.21 -8.61 -10.96
N THR A 156 -2.33 -7.63 -11.10
CA THR A 156 -0.99 -7.88 -11.62
C THR A 156 -0.14 -8.59 -10.58
N LEU A 157 0.44 -9.72 -10.99
CA LEU A 157 1.48 -10.46 -10.29
C LEU A 157 2.77 -10.36 -11.09
N MET A 158 3.90 -10.21 -10.40
CA MET A 158 5.22 -10.22 -11.00
C MET A 158 6.22 -10.92 -10.09
N VAL A 159 7.13 -11.68 -10.68
CA VAL A 159 8.26 -12.29 -9.98
C VAL A 159 9.54 -11.85 -10.66
N GLN A 160 10.45 -11.28 -9.89
CA GLN A 160 11.82 -11.03 -10.34
C GLN A 160 12.75 -12.07 -9.70
N ILE A 161 13.49 -12.78 -10.54
CA ILE A 161 14.45 -13.82 -10.13
C ILE A 161 15.85 -13.37 -10.56
N PRO A 162 16.71 -12.92 -9.64
CA PRO A 162 18.08 -12.52 -10.00
C PRO A 162 18.91 -13.73 -10.39
N ASP A 163 19.89 -13.55 -11.27
CA ASP A 163 20.72 -14.66 -11.77
C ASP A 163 21.61 -15.30 -10.70
N ASN A 164 21.87 -14.58 -9.61
CA ASN A 164 22.57 -15.12 -8.43
C ASN A 164 21.65 -15.83 -7.43
N PHE A 165 20.38 -16.10 -7.79
CA PHE A 165 19.46 -16.88 -6.94
C PHE A 165 20.05 -18.28 -6.70
N SER A 166 20.10 -18.70 -5.42
CA SER A 166 20.61 -20.00 -5.01
C SER A 166 19.47 -20.93 -4.58
N VAL A 167 19.37 -22.09 -5.21
CA VAL A 167 18.41 -23.14 -4.86
C VAL A 167 18.68 -23.71 -3.46
N ASP A 168 19.96 -23.79 -3.06
CA ASP A 168 20.37 -24.34 -1.77
C ASP A 168 20.12 -23.33 -0.61
N ASN A 169 20.00 -22.06 -0.93
CA ASN A 169 19.70 -20.98 0.03
C ASN A 169 18.49 -20.16 -0.42
N ALA A 170 17.47 -20.87 -0.92
CA ALA A 170 16.32 -20.24 -1.53
C ALA A 170 15.57 -19.29 -0.60
N CYS A 171 15.24 -18.10 -1.11
CA CYS A 171 14.42 -17.13 -0.41
C CYS A 171 13.51 -16.37 -1.38
N ILE A 172 12.35 -15.96 -0.85
CA ILE A 172 11.37 -15.11 -1.51
C ILE A 172 11.08 -13.92 -0.57
N VAL A 173 11.02 -12.72 -1.13
CA VAL A 173 10.58 -11.53 -0.40
C VAL A 173 9.38 -10.95 -1.13
N THR A 174 8.30 -10.62 -0.41
CA THR A 174 7.19 -9.92 -1.05
C THR A 174 7.46 -8.41 -1.14
N ALA A 175 6.94 -7.78 -2.17
CA ALA A 175 7.00 -6.34 -2.38
C ALA A 175 5.68 -5.86 -3.01
N ALA A 176 4.58 -5.99 -2.26
CA ALA A 176 3.28 -5.49 -2.69
C ALA A 176 3.33 -3.97 -2.89
N SER A 177 2.62 -3.44 -3.89
CA SER A 177 2.64 -2.02 -4.23
C SER A 177 2.34 -1.13 -3.03
N SER A 178 3.20 -0.16 -2.74
CA SER A 178 2.91 0.96 -1.84
C SER A 178 1.91 1.90 -2.52
N GLY A 179 0.82 2.26 -1.83
CA GLY A 179 -0.28 3.00 -2.46
C GLY A 179 -0.86 2.27 -3.68
N SER A 180 -1.45 3.00 -4.63
CA SER A 180 -2.01 2.47 -5.88
C SER A 180 -1.07 2.76 -7.05
N ARG A 181 0.21 2.41 -6.91
CA ARG A 181 1.30 2.79 -7.84
C ARG A 181 1.59 1.75 -8.93
N GLY A 182 0.70 0.76 -9.10
CA GLY A 182 0.93 -0.35 -10.02
C GLY A 182 2.01 -1.32 -9.54
N ILE A 183 2.44 -2.22 -10.43
CA ILE A 183 3.29 -3.33 -10.04
C ILE A 183 4.67 -2.90 -9.53
N TYR A 184 5.25 -1.83 -10.10
CA TYR A 184 6.56 -1.31 -9.69
C TYR A 184 6.49 -0.42 -8.42
N GLY A 185 5.30 -0.23 -7.83
CA GLY A 185 5.15 0.47 -6.55
C GLY A 185 5.82 -0.22 -5.35
N GLY A 186 6.33 -1.45 -5.53
CA GLY A 186 7.12 -2.18 -4.53
C GLY A 186 8.63 -2.22 -4.83
N ILE A 187 9.11 -1.57 -5.90
CA ILE A 187 10.49 -1.77 -6.39
C ILE A 187 11.58 -1.43 -5.37
N SER A 188 11.40 -0.37 -4.58
CA SER A 188 12.37 0.02 -3.54
C SER A 188 12.46 -0.99 -2.39
N THR A 189 11.35 -1.65 -2.05
CA THR A 189 11.34 -2.77 -1.08
C THR A 189 11.98 -4.02 -1.69
N GLY A 190 11.67 -4.30 -2.96
CA GLY A 190 12.26 -5.43 -3.71
C GLY A 190 13.77 -5.36 -3.85
N GLU A 191 14.34 -4.17 -3.84
CA GLU A 191 15.80 -3.96 -3.88
C GLU A 191 16.55 -4.79 -2.86
N TRP A 192 16.08 -4.80 -1.60
CA TRP A 192 16.70 -5.57 -0.53
C TRP A 192 16.78 -7.06 -0.87
N GLY A 193 15.67 -7.64 -1.37
CA GLY A 193 15.60 -9.04 -1.77
C GLY A 193 16.51 -9.37 -2.96
N LEU A 194 16.44 -8.57 -4.02
CA LEU A 194 17.27 -8.78 -5.22
C LEU A 194 18.76 -8.77 -4.93
N LYS A 195 19.23 -7.84 -4.10
CA LYS A 195 20.64 -7.75 -3.69
C LYS A 195 21.12 -8.97 -2.93
N ARG A 196 20.23 -9.63 -2.17
CA ARG A 196 20.55 -10.85 -1.41
C ARG A 196 20.37 -12.13 -2.21
N GLY A 197 20.07 -12.04 -3.50
CA GLY A 197 19.79 -13.21 -4.33
C GLY A 197 18.46 -13.87 -4.04
N CYS A 198 17.51 -13.21 -3.37
CA CYS A 198 16.15 -13.70 -3.21
C CYS A 198 15.32 -13.41 -4.46
N ALA A 199 14.39 -14.29 -4.78
CA ALA A 199 13.29 -13.93 -5.69
C ALA A 199 12.37 -12.90 -5.01
N VAL A 200 11.84 -11.96 -5.78
CA VAL A 200 10.92 -10.96 -5.26
C VAL A 200 9.55 -11.13 -5.90
N ALA A 201 8.52 -11.28 -5.04
CA ALA A 201 7.13 -11.47 -5.42
C ALA A 201 6.37 -10.16 -5.26
N TYR A 202 5.92 -9.58 -6.37
CA TYR A 202 5.18 -8.32 -6.42
C TYR A 202 3.70 -8.54 -6.72
N THR A 203 2.87 -7.63 -6.23
CA THR A 203 1.46 -7.51 -6.64
C THR A 203 1.01 -6.06 -6.63
N ASP A 204 0.14 -5.67 -7.60
CA ASP A 204 -0.54 -4.37 -7.58
C ASP A 204 -1.73 -4.33 -6.60
N LYS A 205 -1.99 -5.43 -5.91
CA LYS A 205 -3.07 -5.59 -4.92
C LYS A 205 -4.49 -5.33 -5.47
N GLY A 206 -4.66 -5.35 -6.80
CA GLY A 206 -5.94 -5.00 -7.44
C GLY A 206 -6.25 -3.51 -7.51
N THR A 207 -5.26 -2.64 -7.23
CA THR A 207 -5.47 -1.18 -7.24
C THR A 207 -4.99 -0.49 -8.51
N GLY A 208 -4.01 -1.05 -9.22
CA GLY A 208 -3.50 -0.50 -10.49
C GLY A 208 -2.91 0.90 -10.36
N SER A 209 -2.55 1.52 -11.50
CA SER A 209 -2.02 2.88 -11.57
C SER A 209 -2.64 3.74 -12.67
N ALA A 210 -3.08 3.13 -13.78
CA ALA A 210 -3.60 3.83 -14.94
C ALA A 210 -5.10 3.57 -15.13
N PRO A 211 -5.89 4.60 -15.52
CA PRO A 211 -7.33 4.50 -15.68
C PRO A 211 -7.76 4.06 -17.08
N HIS A 212 -9.02 3.67 -17.17
CA HIS A 212 -9.80 3.72 -18.40
C HIS A 212 -10.08 5.19 -18.75
N ASP A 213 -9.64 5.64 -19.91
CA ASP A 213 -10.02 6.92 -20.51
C ASP A 213 -11.40 6.75 -21.17
N LEU A 214 -12.42 7.32 -20.53
CA LEU A 214 -13.81 7.15 -20.97
C LEU A 214 -14.13 7.91 -22.24
N ALA A 215 -13.44 9.03 -22.49
CA ALA A 215 -13.69 9.87 -23.66
C ALA A 215 -13.26 9.19 -24.97
N ASN A 216 -12.13 8.49 -24.93
CA ASN A 216 -11.55 7.82 -26.10
C ASN A 216 -11.74 6.30 -26.07
N ASP A 217 -12.41 5.76 -25.04
CA ASP A 217 -12.58 4.34 -24.79
C ASP A 217 -11.28 3.54 -24.89
N THR A 218 -10.19 4.06 -24.25
CA THR A 218 -8.89 3.41 -24.21
C THR A 218 -8.51 2.93 -22.81
N VAL A 219 -7.88 1.76 -22.75
CA VAL A 219 -7.55 1.07 -21.50
C VAL A 219 -6.06 0.69 -21.46
N PRO A 220 -5.45 0.62 -20.25
CA PRO A 220 -4.11 0.10 -20.09
C PRO A 220 -4.09 -1.44 -20.18
N LEU A 221 -3.01 -1.99 -20.74
CA LEU A 221 -2.65 -3.40 -20.71
C LEU A 221 -1.69 -3.69 -19.54
N ILE A 222 -1.34 -4.97 -19.34
CA ILE A 222 -0.47 -5.41 -18.23
C ILE A 222 0.93 -4.76 -18.28
N ASP A 223 1.45 -4.48 -19.47
CA ASP A 223 2.76 -3.86 -19.70
C ASP A 223 2.72 -2.32 -19.72
N GLY A 224 1.55 -1.75 -19.40
CA GLY A 224 1.33 -0.30 -19.35
C GLY A 224 1.00 0.35 -20.69
N THR A 225 1.13 -0.34 -21.82
CA THR A 225 0.71 0.18 -23.12
C THR A 225 -0.82 0.34 -23.17
N ARG A 226 -1.31 1.18 -24.08
CA ARG A 226 -2.75 1.44 -24.20
C ARG A 226 -3.31 0.97 -25.53
N THR A 227 -4.56 0.50 -25.48
CA THR A 227 -5.33 0.13 -26.65
C THR A 227 -6.81 0.47 -26.44
N THR A 228 -7.66 0.28 -27.45
CA THR A 228 -9.12 0.42 -27.26
C THR A 228 -9.65 -0.67 -26.33
N SER A 229 -10.74 -0.38 -25.60
CA SER A 229 -11.36 -1.35 -24.70
C SER A 229 -11.82 -2.61 -25.44
N ALA A 230 -12.28 -2.46 -26.67
CA ALA A 230 -12.70 -3.58 -27.53
C ALA A 230 -11.52 -4.48 -27.91
N ALA A 231 -10.36 -3.90 -28.29
CA ALA A 231 -9.17 -4.68 -28.65
C ALA A 231 -8.51 -5.36 -27.44
N ALA A 232 -8.55 -4.73 -26.26
CA ALA A 232 -8.01 -5.30 -25.02
C ALA A 232 -8.82 -6.54 -24.56
N GLY A 233 -10.14 -6.51 -24.70
CA GLY A 233 -11.00 -7.58 -24.20
C GLY A 233 -10.75 -7.84 -22.71
N ASN A 234 -10.50 -9.10 -22.37
CA ASN A 234 -10.18 -9.53 -20.99
C ASN A 234 -8.74 -9.21 -20.54
N ASN A 235 -7.89 -8.69 -21.43
CA ASN A 235 -6.51 -8.29 -21.10
C ASN A 235 -6.40 -6.83 -20.65
N ALA A 236 -7.51 -6.11 -20.54
CA ALA A 236 -7.52 -4.77 -19.96
C ALA A 236 -7.13 -4.81 -18.49
N HIS A 237 -6.12 -4.04 -18.09
CA HIS A 237 -5.76 -3.89 -16.68
C HIS A 237 -6.88 -3.20 -15.89
N MET A 238 -7.53 -2.22 -16.48
CA MET A 238 -8.74 -1.55 -15.96
C MET A 238 -9.68 -1.23 -17.10
N ARG A 239 -10.92 -1.71 -16.99
CA ARG A 239 -12.04 -1.31 -17.83
C ARG A 239 -13.26 -1.07 -16.93
N ALA A 240 -13.87 0.12 -17.04
CA ALA A 240 -15.11 0.41 -16.33
C ALA A 240 -16.24 -0.54 -16.80
N SER A 241 -17.07 -0.97 -15.88
CA SER A 241 -18.21 -1.85 -16.17
C SER A 241 -19.39 -1.02 -16.70
N LEU A 242 -19.28 -0.60 -17.96
CA LEU A 242 -20.28 0.20 -18.66
C LEU A 242 -20.67 -0.47 -19.97
N THR A 243 -21.94 -0.39 -20.33
CA THR A 243 -22.40 -0.65 -21.69
C THR A 243 -22.01 0.51 -22.61
N ALA A 244 -22.01 0.31 -23.92
CA ALA A 244 -21.74 1.38 -24.88
C ALA A 244 -22.72 2.57 -24.72
N ALA A 245 -23.98 2.29 -24.44
CA ALA A 245 -25.01 3.32 -24.20
C ALA A 245 -24.74 4.12 -22.91
N GLU A 246 -24.33 3.44 -21.82
CA GLU A 246 -23.97 4.10 -20.57
C GLU A 246 -22.70 4.96 -20.75
N LEU A 247 -21.69 4.46 -21.48
CA LEU A 247 -20.48 5.22 -21.77
C LEU A 247 -20.80 6.48 -22.59
N ALA A 248 -21.63 6.36 -23.62
CA ALA A 248 -22.07 7.50 -24.43
C ALA A 248 -22.85 8.54 -23.60
N ALA A 249 -23.78 8.09 -22.75
CA ALA A 249 -24.55 8.95 -21.86
C ALA A 249 -23.65 9.67 -20.84
N LEU A 250 -22.69 8.96 -20.23
CA LEU A 250 -21.74 9.53 -19.28
C LEU A 250 -20.85 10.59 -19.94
N ASN A 251 -20.34 10.32 -21.15
CA ASN A 251 -19.51 11.27 -21.90
C ASN A 251 -20.31 12.51 -22.35
N ALA A 252 -21.59 12.36 -22.64
CA ALA A 252 -22.46 13.50 -22.95
C ALA A 252 -22.71 14.38 -21.72
N ALA A 253 -22.93 13.77 -20.55
CA ALA A 253 -23.21 14.50 -19.31
C ALA A 253 -21.94 15.07 -18.64
N THR A 254 -20.87 14.31 -18.62
CA THR A 254 -19.59 14.65 -17.95
C THR A 254 -18.41 14.23 -18.85
N PRO A 255 -18.07 15.02 -19.87
CA PRO A 255 -16.98 14.68 -20.81
C PRO A 255 -15.61 14.68 -20.13
N ASN A 256 -14.65 13.97 -20.73
CA ASN A 256 -13.24 13.90 -20.30
C ASN A 256 -13.05 13.37 -18.88
N ARG A 257 -13.74 12.30 -18.55
CA ARG A 257 -13.59 11.62 -17.25
C ARG A 257 -12.80 10.32 -17.37
N PHE A 258 -12.25 9.90 -16.23
CA PHE A 258 -11.43 8.69 -16.09
C PHE A 258 -12.04 7.76 -15.05
N ALA A 259 -11.98 6.46 -15.31
CA ALA A 259 -12.32 5.43 -14.34
C ALA A 259 -11.05 4.74 -13.83
N PHE A 260 -10.68 4.96 -12.57
CA PHE A 260 -9.53 4.32 -11.95
C PHE A 260 -9.91 2.95 -11.35
N LYS A 261 -8.98 1.99 -11.43
CA LYS A 261 -9.20 0.63 -10.95
C LYS A 261 -9.53 0.60 -9.46
N HIS A 262 -8.74 1.29 -8.64
CA HIS A 262 -8.95 1.36 -7.20
C HIS A 262 -10.37 1.88 -6.87
N ALA A 263 -10.75 3.02 -7.42
CA ALA A 263 -12.03 3.66 -7.12
C ALA A 263 -13.24 3.00 -7.82
N HIS A 264 -13.09 2.54 -9.07
CA HIS A 264 -14.24 2.26 -9.93
C HIS A 264 -14.29 0.83 -10.47
N SER A 265 -13.50 -0.10 -9.93
CA SER A 265 -13.60 -1.53 -10.28
C SER A 265 -14.89 -2.18 -9.80
N GLN A 266 -15.68 -1.50 -8.99
CA GLN A 266 -16.85 -2.04 -8.27
C GLN A 266 -16.49 -3.25 -7.40
N ARG A 267 -15.24 -3.32 -6.99
CA ARG A 267 -14.68 -4.31 -6.05
C ARG A 267 -14.12 -3.55 -4.85
N ASN A 268 -13.99 -4.24 -3.74
CA ASN A 268 -13.24 -3.75 -2.57
C ASN A 268 -11.89 -4.47 -2.54
N PRO A 269 -10.84 -3.95 -3.22
CA PRO A 269 -9.56 -4.64 -3.29
C PRO A 269 -8.88 -4.76 -1.93
N GLU A 270 -9.15 -3.85 -1.00
CA GLU A 270 -8.54 -3.80 0.32
C GLU A 270 -8.81 -5.07 1.13
N LYS A 271 -10.00 -5.65 1.01
CA LYS A 271 -10.34 -6.89 1.70
C LYS A 271 -9.47 -8.07 1.27
N ASP A 272 -8.99 -8.05 0.03
CA ASP A 272 -8.25 -9.14 -0.61
C ASP A 272 -6.73 -8.88 -0.72
N TRP A 273 -6.21 -7.75 -0.21
CA TRP A 273 -4.78 -7.44 -0.28
C TRP A 273 -3.88 -8.57 0.24
N GLY A 274 -4.26 -9.19 1.35
CA GLY A 274 -3.54 -10.33 1.90
C GLY A 274 -3.55 -11.54 0.96
N ASN A 275 -4.71 -11.86 0.40
CA ASN A 275 -4.87 -12.97 -0.54
C ASN A 275 -4.07 -12.73 -1.83
N PHE A 276 -4.08 -11.52 -2.38
CA PHE A 276 -3.28 -11.19 -3.56
C PHE A 276 -1.77 -11.26 -3.29
N THR A 277 -1.35 -10.96 -2.06
CA THR A 277 0.05 -11.13 -1.65
C THR A 277 0.42 -12.61 -1.54
N LEU A 278 -0.44 -13.45 -0.97
CA LEU A 278 -0.23 -14.91 -0.95
C LEU A 278 -0.21 -15.50 -2.37
N GLN A 279 -1.10 -15.05 -3.26
CA GLN A 279 -1.08 -15.44 -4.66
C GLN A 279 0.23 -15.06 -5.37
N ALA A 280 0.83 -13.91 -5.02
CA ALA A 280 2.14 -13.52 -5.54
C ALA A 280 3.25 -14.48 -5.04
N VAL A 281 3.19 -14.94 -3.80
CA VAL A 281 4.12 -15.95 -3.25
C VAL A 281 3.93 -17.30 -3.94
N GLU A 282 2.69 -17.77 -4.13
CA GLU A 282 2.41 -19.01 -4.85
C GLU A 282 2.89 -18.93 -6.32
N PHE A 283 2.68 -17.79 -6.97
CA PHE A 283 3.19 -17.52 -8.32
C PHE A 283 4.71 -17.54 -8.37
N ALA A 284 5.38 -17.00 -7.33
CA ALA A 284 6.84 -17.08 -7.22
C ALA A 284 7.33 -18.51 -7.06
N PHE A 285 6.70 -19.34 -6.23
CA PHE A 285 7.03 -20.76 -6.14
C PHE A 285 6.86 -21.47 -7.47
N TRP A 286 5.76 -21.22 -8.16
CA TRP A 286 5.55 -21.80 -9.48
C TRP A 286 6.64 -21.36 -10.46
N ALA A 287 6.94 -20.08 -10.56
CA ALA A 287 7.95 -19.53 -11.46
C ALA A 287 9.37 -20.06 -11.18
N LEU A 288 9.74 -20.19 -9.91
CA LEU A 288 11.00 -20.76 -9.49
C LEU A 288 11.10 -22.24 -9.88
N ASN A 289 10.04 -23.02 -9.72
CA ASN A 289 10.04 -24.43 -10.11
C ASN A 289 10.01 -24.61 -11.63
N GLU A 290 9.40 -23.70 -12.41
CA GLU A 290 9.56 -23.68 -13.87
C GLU A 290 11.01 -23.45 -14.30
N LYS A 291 11.77 -22.63 -13.56
CA LYS A 291 13.17 -22.32 -13.87
C LYS A 291 14.15 -23.37 -13.36
N TYR A 292 13.96 -23.91 -12.15
CA TYR A 292 14.94 -24.73 -11.43
C TYR A 292 14.49 -26.19 -11.16
N GLY A 293 13.23 -26.53 -11.37
CA GLY A 293 12.74 -27.90 -11.26
C GLY A 293 13.24 -28.77 -12.43
N ALA A 294 13.58 -30.01 -12.15
CA ALA A 294 13.95 -30.97 -13.19
C ALA A 294 12.81 -31.19 -14.18
N VAL A 295 13.13 -31.37 -15.46
CA VAL A 295 12.16 -31.83 -16.47
C VAL A 295 12.02 -33.32 -16.31
N LEU A 296 10.80 -33.79 -16.09
CA LEU A 296 10.46 -35.19 -15.91
C LEU A 296 10.10 -35.83 -17.25
N ASP A 297 10.08 -37.17 -17.31
CA ASP A 297 9.81 -37.93 -18.54
C ASP A 297 8.46 -37.59 -19.20
N ASN A 298 7.47 -37.15 -18.40
CA ASN A 298 6.17 -36.69 -18.88
C ASN A 298 6.14 -35.22 -19.33
N GLY A 299 7.29 -34.52 -19.32
CA GLY A 299 7.41 -33.11 -19.70
C GLY A 299 7.01 -32.11 -18.61
N GLN A 300 6.53 -32.58 -17.48
CA GLN A 300 6.25 -31.70 -16.31
C GLN A 300 7.53 -31.31 -15.59
N ARG A 301 7.46 -30.21 -14.81
CA ARG A 301 8.56 -29.81 -13.92
C ARG A 301 8.36 -30.40 -12.53
N GLU A 302 9.47 -30.77 -11.89
CA GLU A 302 9.49 -31.12 -10.49
C GLU A 302 9.21 -29.91 -9.62
N ARG A 303 8.41 -30.08 -8.55
CA ARG A 303 8.23 -29.10 -7.49
C ARG A 303 9.37 -29.20 -6.47
N LYS A 304 10.55 -28.68 -6.84
CA LYS A 304 11.77 -28.73 -6.05
C LYS A 304 11.76 -27.74 -4.89
N LEU A 305 11.30 -26.51 -5.13
CA LEU A 305 11.21 -25.43 -4.15
C LEU A 305 9.82 -25.38 -3.53
N LYS A 306 9.78 -25.46 -2.20
CA LYS A 306 8.57 -25.58 -1.38
C LYS A 306 8.69 -24.68 -0.15
N PRO A 307 7.59 -24.37 0.55
CA PRO A 307 7.66 -23.61 1.81
C PRO A 307 8.59 -24.25 2.85
N SER A 308 8.75 -25.57 2.85
CA SER A 308 9.60 -26.28 3.81
C SER A 308 11.12 -26.10 3.58
N ASN A 309 11.54 -25.63 2.40
CA ASN A 309 12.95 -25.44 2.04
C ASN A 309 13.26 -24.07 1.41
N THR A 310 12.32 -23.15 1.44
CA THR A 310 12.47 -21.81 0.88
C THR A 310 11.97 -20.80 1.89
N LEU A 311 12.84 -19.89 2.30
CA LEU A 311 12.51 -18.85 3.26
C LEU A 311 11.66 -17.76 2.61
N VAL A 312 10.54 -17.40 3.24
CA VAL A 312 9.62 -16.38 2.73
C VAL A 312 9.42 -15.25 3.74
N ILE A 313 9.81 -14.02 3.37
CA ILE A 313 9.59 -12.83 4.18
C ILE A 313 8.51 -11.97 3.52
N ALA A 314 7.39 -11.77 4.20
CA ALA A 314 6.39 -10.80 3.77
C ALA A 314 6.86 -9.39 4.13
N SER A 315 7.01 -8.55 3.11
CA SER A 315 7.48 -7.17 3.29
C SER A 315 6.80 -6.22 2.33
N SER A 316 6.67 -4.99 2.72
CA SER A 316 6.48 -3.77 1.91
C SER A 316 6.29 -2.54 2.80
N ILE A 317 5.84 -1.43 2.20
CA ILE A 317 5.65 -0.10 2.78
C ILE A 317 4.17 0.30 2.67
N SER A 318 3.63 1.04 3.65
CA SER A 318 2.32 1.69 3.57
C SER A 318 1.19 0.67 3.30
N ASN A 319 0.39 0.86 2.26
CA ASN A 319 -0.66 -0.10 1.86
C ASN A 319 -0.06 -1.48 1.55
N GLY A 320 1.14 -1.53 0.97
CA GLY A 320 1.87 -2.78 0.75
C GLY A 320 2.27 -3.46 2.05
N GLY A 321 2.69 -2.69 3.07
CA GLY A 321 2.96 -3.19 4.42
C GLY A 321 1.70 -3.76 5.07
N GLY A 322 0.56 -3.09 4.91
CA GLY A 322 -0.75 -3.59 5.34
C GLY A 322 -1.13 -4.90 4.63
N ALA A 323 -0.83 -5.01 3.34
CA ALA A 323 -1.05 -6.23 2.56
C ALA A 323 -0.18 -7.40 3.04
N ALA A 324 1.09 -7.14 3.40
CA ALA A 324 1.99 -8.15 3.97
C ALA A 324 1.51 -8.66 5.34
N ILE A 325 1.04 -7.77 6.22
CA ILE A 325 0.41 -8.14 7.49
C ILE A 325 -0.85 -8.98 7.24
N ALA A 326 -1.73 -8.54 6.35
CA ALA A 326 -2.95 -9.26 6.00
C ALA A 326 -2.64 -10.66 5.41
N ALA A 327 -1.58 -10.78 4.61
CA ALA A 327 -1.12 -12.07 4.10
C ALA A 327 -0.70 -12.99 5.24
N ALA A 328 0.08 -12.51 6.21
CA ALA A 328 0.51 -13.31 7.35
C ALA A 328 -0.66 -13.77 8.23
N GLU A 329 -1.68 -12.92 8.43
CA GLU A 329 -2.91 -13.30 9.15
C GLU A 329 -3.71 -14.36 8.38
N ASN A 330 -3.80 -14.25 7.04
CA ASN A 330 -4.57 -15.15 6.18
C ASN A 330 -3.83 -16.47 5.86
N ASP A 331 -2.53 -16.53 6.10
CA ASP A 331 -1.65 -17.63 5.68
C ASP A 331 -1.93 -18.94 6.43
N ALA A 332 -2.99 -19.62 6.07
CA ALA A 332 -3.31 -20.95 6.61
C ALA A 332 -2.41 -22.07 6.05
N ALA A 333 -1.79 -21.83 4.90
CA ALA A 333 -0.93 -22.81 4.23
C ALA A 333 0.53 -22.80 4.73
N GLY A 334 0.91 -21.80 5.54
CA GLY A 334 2.28 -21.68 6.06
C GLY A 334 3.29 -21.29 4.98
N LEU A 335 2.89 -20.39 4.07
CA LEU A 335 3.76 -19.91 2.99
C LEU A 335 4.77 -18.88 3.48
N ILE A 336 4.46 -18.14 4.56
CA ILE A 336 5.25 -17.03 5.09
C ILE A 336 5.93 -17.44 6.39
N ASP A 337 7.24 -17.19 6.50
CA ASP A 337 8.03 -17.48 7.70
C ASP A 337 8.14 -16.28 8.63
N GLY A 338 8.19 -15.05 8.09
CA GLY A 338 8.31 -13.84 8.88
C GLY A 338 7.79 -12.59 8.17
N VAL A 339 7.61 -11.51 8.92
CA VAL A 339 7.08 -10.23 8.44
C VAL A 339 8.03 -9.09 8.80
N ALA A 340 8.40 -8.24 7.83
CA ALA A 340 9.14 -7.01 8.08
C ALA A 340 8.56 -5.88 7.22
N VAL A 341 7.88 -4.91 7.82
CA VAL A 341 7.12 -3.87 7.12
C VAL A 341 7.39 -2.48 7.67
N ALA A 342 7.24 -1.46 6.82
CA ALA A 342 7.25 -0.06 7.25
C ALA A 342 5.86 0.57 7.14
N GLU A 343 5.50 1.38 8.15
CA GLU A 343 4.30 2.23 8.18
C GLU A 343 3.04 1.57 7.58
N PRO A 344 2.64 0.37 8.06
CA PRO A 344 1.59 -0.39 7.42
C PRO A 344 0.21 0.26 7.59
N ALA A 345 -0.57 0.30 6.50
CA ALA A 345 -2.00 0.61 6.56
C ALA A 345 -2.75 -0.61 7.12
N VAL A 346 -3.19 -0.53 8.36
CA VAL A 346 -3.83 -1.64 9.08
C VAL A 346 -5.17 -1.18 9.63
N GLU A 347 -6.23 -1.89 9.25
CA GLU A 347 -7.59 -1.63 9.70
C GLU A 347 -7.92 -2.48 10.93
N LEU A 348 -8.13 -1.84 12.08
CA LEU A 348 -8.44 -2.56 13.32
C LEU A 348 -9.94 -2.90 13.43
N PRO A 349 -10.33 -3.87 14.26
CA PRO A 349 -11.73 -4.09 14.62
C PRO A 349 -12.37 -2.81 15.17
N ALA A 350 -13.69 -2.69 15.06
CA ALA A 350 -14.44 -1.51 15.53
C ALA A 350 -14.21 -1.25 17.04
N ASP A 351 -14.11 -2.31 17.81
CA ASP A 351 -13.67 -2.30 19.21
C ASP A 351 -12.57 -3.34 19.39
N PRO A 352 -11.29 -2.96 19.24
CA PRO A 352 -10.19 -3.90 19.43
C PRO A 352 -9.97 -4.25 20.92
N GLY A 353 -10.58 -3.52 21.85
CA GLY A 353 -10.42 -3.69 23.29
C GLY A 353 -8.97 -3.52 23.73
N VAL A 354 -8.27 -2.55 23.13
CA VAL A 354 -6.90 -2.16 23.49
C VAL A 354 -6.81 -0.65 23.69
N SER A 355 -5.78 -0.19 24.37
CA SER A 355 -5.51 1.22 24.57
C SER A 355 -4.04 1.54 24.35
N VAL A 356 -3.76 2.83 24.12
CA VAL A 356 -2.41 3.35 23.90
C VAL A 356 -2.13 4.45 24.90
N ARG A 357 -0.92 4.46 25.46
CA ARG A 357 -0.38 5.55 26.28
C ARG A 357 0.92 6.03 25.69
N ARG A 358 1.16 7.34 25.76
CA ARG A 358 2.43 7.98 25.42
C ARG A 358 2.92 8.81 26.60
N GLY A 359 4.17 8.63 27.02
CA GLY A 359 4.72 9.33 28.18
C GLY A 359 3.90 9.19 29.46
N GLY A 360 3.18 8.06 29.60
CA GLY A 360 2.25 7.82 30.69
C GLY A 360 0.84 8.41 30.51
N ALA A 361 0.64 9.36 29.59
CA ALA A 361 -0.68 9.93 29.27
C ALA A 361 -1.47 9.02 28.31
N ALA A 362 -2.78 8.93 28.50
CA ALA A 362 -3.65 8.22 27.55
C ALA A 362 -3.72 8.98 26.22
N VAL A 363 -3.63 8.26 25.10
CA VAL A 363 -3.93 8.82 23.80
C VAL A 363 -5.45 9.01 23.68
N PRO A 364 -5.92 10.22 23.32
CA PRO A 364 -7.36 10.53 23.38
C PRO A 364 -8.21 9.63 22.49
N LEU A 365 -7.72 9.36 21.28
CA LEU A 365 -8.42 8.52 20.29
C LEU A 365 -7.42 7.68 19.49
N SER A 366 -7.73 6.39 19.33
CA SER A 366 -6.89 5.45 18.57
C SER A 366 -7.74 4.45 17.80
N ALA A 367 -7.10 3.66 16.92
CA ALA A 367 -7.72 2.54 16.21
C ALA A 367 -8.87 2.94 15.26
N LYS A 368 -8.86 4.17 14.74
CA LYS A 368 -9.77 4.57 13.66
C LYS A 368 -9.30 4.02 12.33
N THR A 369 -10.23 3.73 11.43
CA THR A 369 -9.92 3.23 10.09
C THR A 369 -9.36 4.33 9.18
N LEU A 370 -8.63 3.94 8.12
CA LEU A 370 -8.05 4.87 7.16
C LEU A 370 -9.10 5.85 6.63
N TYR A 371 -10.26 5.33 6.21
CA TYR A 371 -11.34 6.17 5.72
C TYR A 371 -11.85 7.14 6.80
N ASP A 372 -11.96 6.69 8.04
CA ASP A 372 -12.45 7.50 9.15
C ASP A 372 -11.52 8.70 9.40
N PHE A 373 -10.24 8.47 9.65
CA PHE A 373 -9.35 9.58 9.98
C PHE A 373 -9.01 10.46 8.76
N THR A 374 -8.92 9.91 7.54
CA THR A 374 -8.66 10.75 6.36
C THR A 374 -9.85 11.62 5.99
N SER A 375 -11.10 11.11 6.09
CA SER A 375 -12.29 11.93 5.89
C SER A 375 -12.44 13.02 6.97
N TYR A 376 -11.99 12.76 8.21
CA TYR A 376 -11.91 13.77 9.26
C TYR A 376 -10.87 14.85 8.93
N ALA A 377 -9.67 14.45 8.51
CA ALA A 377 -8.65 15.38 8.05
C ALA A 377 -9.13 16.23 6.88
N ASN A 378 -9.84 15.66 5.90
CA ASN A 378 -10.41 16.38 4.77
C ASN A 378 -11.36 17.52 5.20
N VAL A 379 -12.07 17.36 6.31
CA VAL A 379 -12.93 18.43 6.86
C VAL A 379 -12.10 19.52 7.52
N TYR A 380 -11.15 19.19 8.41
CA TYR A 380 -10.54 20.17 9.31
C TYR A 380 -9.16 20.65 8.85
N GLN A 381 -8.37 19.81 8.17
CA GLN A 381 -6.99 20.11 7.80
C GLN A 381 -6.85 21.38 6.94
N PRO A 382 -7.72 21.66 5.93
CA PRO A 382 -7.59 22.87 5.14
C PRO A 382 -7.79 24.18 5.93
N CYS A 383 -8.48 24.16 7.07
CA CYS A 383 -8.54 25.30 7.98
C CYS A 383 -7.35 25.31 8.95
N ALA A 384 -7.00 24.16 9.53
CA ALA A 384 -5.94 24.01 10.52
C ALA A 384 -4.57 24.56 10.04
N VAL A 385 -4.31 24.52 8.74
CA VAL A 385 -3.04 25.01 8.15
C VAL A 385 -2.79 26.51 8.35
N LEU A 386 -3.83 27.28 8.67
CA LEU A 386 -3.72 28.70 9.01
C LEU A 386 -3.45 28.97 10.50
N SER A 387 -3.32 27.92 11.33
CA SER A 387 -2.92 28.08 12.71
C SER A 387 -1.54 28.75 12.81
N PRO A 388 -1.38 29.78 13.64
CA PRO A 388 -0.06 30.38 13.90
C PRO A 388 1.00 29.37 14.35
N GLN A 389 0.58 28.25 14.95
CA GLN A 389 1.46 27.16 15.38
C GLN A 389 2.11 26.42 14.19
N LEU A 390 1.53 26.52 12.99
CA LEU A 390 2.03 25.88 11.75
C LEU A 390 2.69 26.87 10.79
N ALA A 391 2.90 28.12 11.22
CA ALA A 391 3.55 29.14 10.39
C ALA A 391 4.95 28.69 9.95
N GLY A 392 5.24 28.78 8.64
CA GLY A 392 6.54 28.42 8.07
C GLY A 392 6.83 26.91 8.08
N THR A 393 5.84 26.05 8.30
CA THR A 393 6.02 24.61 8.15
C THR A 393 6.16 24.22 6.67
N PRO A 394 6.84 23.10 6.34
CA PRO A 394 7.02 22.66 4.96
C PRO A 394 5.70 22.56 4.20
N GLY A 395 5.66 23.08 2.98
CA GLY A 395 4.48 23.06 2.12
C GLY A 395 3.49 24.20 2.36
N SER A 396 3.66 25.04 3.41
CA SER A 396 2.74 26.17 3.69
C SER A 396 2.67 27.17 2.53
N ALA A 397 3.75 27.36 1.76
CA ALA A 397 3.77 28.22 0.58
C ALA A 397 2.85 27.76 -0.57
N PHE A 398 2.45 26.50 -0.60
CA PHE A 398 1.55 25.95 -1.63
C PHE A 398 0.07 25.99 -1.19
N VAL A 399 -0.20 26.34 0.05
CA VAL A 399 -1.58 26.48 0.53
C VAL A 399 -2.21 27.74 -0.03
N VAL A 400 -3.40 27.65 -0.64
CA VAL A 400 -4.16 28.82 -1.07
C VAL A 400 -4.84 29.43 0.15
N ALA A 401 -4.16 30.40 0.78
CA ALA A 401 -4.57 30.96 2.08
C ALA A 401 -6.01 31.54 2.09
N ALA A 402 -6.45 32.15 0.97
CA ALA A 402 -7.80 32.67 0.85
C ALA A 402 -8.86 31.55 0.94
N PHE A 403 -8.64 30.41 0.28
CA PHE A 403 -9.56 29.28 0.33
C PHE A 403 -9.54 28.59 1.71
N ALA A 404 -8.37 28.53 2.33
CA ALA A 404 -8.22 28.04 3.70
C ALA A 404 -8.99 28.93 4.71
N ALA A 405 -8.92 30.26 4.55
CA ALA A 405 -9.71 31.19 5.36
C ALA A 405 -11.21 31.01 5.14
N ASN A 406 -11.65 30.84 3.90
CA ASN A 406 -13.02 30.49 3.58
C ASN A 406 -13.45 29.17 4.24
N ARG A 407 -12.59 28.13 4.22
CA ARG A 407 -12.87 26.87 4.92
C ARG A 407 -13.09 27.09 6.42
N CYS A 408 -12.24 27.89 7.08
CA CYS A 408 -12.42 28.23 8.49
C CYS A 408 -13.77 28.92 8.74
N ALA A 409 -14.10 29.93 7.93
CA ALA A 409 -15.38 30.66 8.02
C ALA A 409 -16.59 29.72 7.77
N SER A 410 -16.50 28.86 6.77
CA SER A 410 -17.55 27.87 6.45
C SER A 410 -17.75 26.85 7.59
N LEU A 411 -16.65 26.37 8.20
CA LEU A 411 -16.71 25.50 9.38
C LEU A 411 -17.34 26.21 10.57
N LYS A 412 -16.97 27.48 10.81
CA LYS A 412 -17.57 28.32 11.88
C LYS A 412 -19.08 28.51 11.67
N ALA A 413 -19.47 28.84 10.45
CA ALA A 413 -20.90 29.03 10.12
C ALA A 413 -21.73 27.75 10.34
N LYS A 414 -21.13 26.57 10.17
CA LYS A 414 -21.75 25.26 10.45
C LYS A 414 -21.59 24.82 11.92
N GLY A 415 -20.96 25.62 12.80
CA GLY A 415 -20.72 25.26 14.21
C GLY A 415 -19.68 24.16 14.40
N LEU A 416 -18.83 23.89 13.40
CA LEU A 416 -17.84 22.81 13.43
C LEU A 416 -16.49 23.27 14.01
N VAL A 417 -16.23 24.57 14.06
CA VAL A 417 -15.11 25.17 14.79
C VAL A 417 -15.60 26.39 15.58
N THR A 418 -14.84 26.75 16.62
CA THR A 418 -15.08 27.91 17.48
C THR A 418 -14.09 29.03 17.16
N GLY A 419 -14.19 30.16 17.85
CA GLY A 419 -13.30 31.32 17.68
C GLY A 419 -13.87 32.40 16.75
N ASP A 420 -13.47 33.65 16.99
CA ASP A 420 -13.99 34.84 16.29
C ASP A 420 -13.02 35.37 15.24
N THR A 421 -11.81 34.82 15.18
CA THR A 421 -10.80 35.15 14.17
C THR A 421 -10.42 33.89 13.39
N THR A 422 -9.93 34.06 12.16
CA THR A 422 -9.40 32.96 11.35
C THR A 422 -8.31 32.15 12.09
N ALA A 423 -7.42 32.85 12.80
CA ALA A 423 -6.38 32.19 13.58
C ALA A 423 -6.96 31.32 14.70
N ALA A 424 -7.94 31.82 15.47
CA ALA A 424 -8.60 31.05 16.54
C ALA A 424 -9.39 29.86 15.98
N GLN A 425 -10.05 30.00 14.84
CA GLN A 425 -10.77 28.92 14.13
C GLN A 425 -9.78 27.85 13.64
N ALA A 426 -8.62 28.27 13.13
CA ALA A 426 -7.56 27.38 12.68
C ALA A 426 -6.89 26.63 13.85
N ASP A 427 -6.68 27.30 14.99
CA ASP A 427 -6.18 26.66 16.21
C ASP A 427 -7.16 25.60 16.74
N ASP A 428 -8.48 25.88 16.72
CA ASP A 428 -9.50 24.90 17.10
C ASP A 428 -9.53 23.72 16.12
N ALA A 429 -9.43 23.97 14.82
CA ALA A 429 -9.33 22.92 13.81
C ALA A 429 -8.08 22.04 13.99
N LEU A 430 -6.94 22.65 14.33
CA LEU A 430 -5.69 21.92 14.63
C LEU A 430 -5.83 21.09 15.92
N GLN A 431 -6.46 21.65 16.95
CA GLN A 431 -6.71 20.91 18.19
C GLN A 431 -7.62 19.72 17.97
N LYS A 432 -8.66 19.85 17.13
CA LYS A 432 -9.53 18.73 16.72
C LYS A 432 -8.76 17.61 16.06
N LEU A 433 -7.78 17.91 15.20
CA LEU A 433 -6.91 16.88 14.60
C LEU A 433 -6.07 16.17 15.67
N ARG A 434 -5.49 16.91 16.62
CA ARG A 434 -4.75 16.31 17.74
C ARG A 434 -5.63 15.42 18.62
N ASP A 435 -6.82 15.88 18.97
CA ASP A 435 -7.79 15.14 19.77
C ASP A 435 -8.28 13.90 19.01
N TYR A 436 -8.24 13.92 17.69
CA TYR A 436 -8.58 12.79 16.83
C TYR A 436 -7.44 11.77 16.68
N GLY A 437 -6.26 12.02 17.25
CA GLY A 437 -5.18 11.05 17.34
C GLY A 437 -3.92 11.34 16.53
N TRP A 438 -3.81 12.50 15.86
CA TRP A 438 -2.52 12.90 15.29
C TRP A 438 -1.54 13.31 16.38
N GLU A 439 -0.32 12.78 16.27
CA GLU A 439 0.77 13.20 17.17
C GLU A 439 1.15 14.67 16.94
N PRO A 440 1.63 15.39 17.97
CA PRO A 440 2.09 16.76 17.81
C PRO A 440 3.16 16.92 16.72
N GLU A 441 4.05 15.95 16.57
CA GLU A 441 5.10 15.90 15.55
C GLU A 441 4.55 15.78 14.13
N ALA A 442 3.40 15.13 13.96
CA ALA A 442 2.72 15.00 12.67
C ALA A 442 2.06 16.32 12.23
N ALA A 443 1.77 17.23 13.16
CA ALA A 443 1.10 18.51 12.85
C ALA A 443 1.89 19.36 11.85
N VAL A 444 3.22 19.30 11.89
CA VAL A 444 4.13 20.00 10.95
C VAL A 444 3.83 19.66 9.48
N LEU A 445 3.27 18.50 9.21
CA LEU A 445 3.00 17.97 7.85
C LEU A 445 1.62 18.34 7.32
N HIS A 446 0.72 18.90 8.14
CA HIS A 446 -0.64 19.23 7.70
C HIS A 446 -0.65 20.22 6.54
N ALA A 447 0.28 21.18 6.49
CA ALA A 447 0.34 22.16 5.42
C ALA A 447 0.63 21.50 4.06
N SER A 448 1.64 20.63 3.99
CA SER A 448 1.97 19.90 2.76
C SER A 448 0.87 18.91 2.36
N HIS A 449 0.28 18.20 3.31
CA HIS A 449 -0.82 17.26 3.03
C HIS A 449 -2.06 17.97 2.49
N ALA A 450 -2.43 19.14 3.03
CA ALA A 450 -3.52 19.93 2.51
C ALA A 450 -3.21 20.50 1.11
N ALA A 451 -2.00 21.05 0.92
CA ALA A 451 -1.57 21.61 -0.36
C ALA A 451 -1.56 20.58 -1.50
N PHE A 452 -1.23 19.33 -1.19
CA PHE A 452 -1.21 18.22 -2.15
C PHE A 452 -2.50 17.38 -2.16
N GLU A 453 -3.56 17.86 -1.54
CA GLU A 453 -4.89 17.23 -1.55
C GLU A 453 -4.87 15.77 -1.02
N VAL A 454 -3.95 15.43 -0.11
CA VAL A 454 -3.74 14.04 0.34
C VAL A 454 -5.00 13.45 0.99
N ALA A 455 -5.61 14.19 1.91
CA ALA A 455 -6.79 13.71 2.64
C ALA A 455 -8.02 13.55 1.73
N SER A 456 -8.27 14.51 0.81
CA SER A 456 -9.37 14.43 -0.15
C SER A 456 -9.16 13.30 -1.17
N ALA A 457 -7.94 13.15 -1.71
CA ALA A 457 -7.58 12.09 -2.65
C ALA A 457 -7.86 10.69 -2.08
N VAL A 458 -7.38 10.43 -0.86
CA VAL A 458 -7.62 9.15 -0.17
C VAL A 458 -9.11 8.97 0.13
N SER A 459 -9.78 9.99 0.70
CA SER A 459 -11.20 9.89 1.07
C SER A 459 -12.09 9.59 -0.12
N VAL A 460 -11.90 10.28 -1.26
CA VAL A 460 -12.68 10.04 -2.48
C VAL A 460 -12.44 8.65 -3.06
N THR A 461 -11.18 8.25 -3.18
CA THR A 461 -10.83 6.95 -3.78
C THR A 461 -11.36 5.79 -2.93
N PHE A 462 -11.12 5.83 -1.61
CA PHE A 462 -11.55 4.78 -0.70
C PHE A 462 -13.08 4.76 -0.49
N ALA A 463 -13.77 5.93 -0.53
CA ALA A 463 -15.23 5.94 -0.51
C ALA A 463 -15.82 5.13 -1.68
N ASN A 464 -15.29 5.34 -2.88
CA ASN A 464 -15.73 4.61 -4.07
C ASN A 464 -15.40 3.11 -3.99
N ALA A 465 -14.16 2.76 -3.58
CA ALA A 465 -13.72 1.37 -3.46
C ALA A 465 -14.53 0.60 -2.42
N LEU A 466 -14.63 1.11 -1.20
CA LEU A 466 -15.32 0.47 -0.09
C LEU A 466 -16.82 0.33 -0.33
N SER A 467 -17.46 1.31 -0.97
CA SER A 467 -18.88 1.23 -1.34
C SER A 467 -19.13 0.51 -2.67
N ARG A 468 -18.08 0.08 -3.39
CA ARG A 468 -18.14 -0.53 -4.72
C ARG A 468 -18.89 0.35 -5.74
N ALA A 469 -18.68 1.66 -5.66
CA ALA A 469 -19.33 2.62 -6.52
C ALA A 469 -18.93 2.45 -7.99
N SER A 470 -19.87 2.69 -8.89
CA SER A 470 -19.61 2.84 -10.32
C SER A 470 -19.07 4.23 -10.63
N VAL A 471 -18.27 4.37 -11.67
CA VAL A 471 -17.80 5.67 -12.15
C VAL A 471 -18.96 6.63 -12.48
N LYS A 472 -20.12 6.10 -12.84
CA LYS A 472 -21.33 6.89 -13.15
C LYS A 472 -22.07 7.40 -11.90
N ASP A 473 -21.76 6.90 -10.70
CA ASP A 473 -22.45 7.27 -9.47
C ASP A 473 -22.03 8.65 -8.96
N HIS A 474 -20.85 9.13 -9.36
CA HIS A 474 -20.28 10.40 -8.92
C HIS A 474 -20.46 10.61 -7.41
N LEU A 475 -20.00 9.60 -6.63
CA LEU A 475 -20.21 9.55 -5.18
C LEU A 475 -19.83 10.87 -4.51
N CYS A 476 -20.74 11.45 -3.73
CA CYS A 476 -20.61 12.79 -3.14
C CYS A 476 -20.32 13.92 -4.16
N GLY A 477 -20.70 13.74 -5.42
CA GLY A 477 -20.46 14.71 -6.50
C GLY A 477 -19.07 14.66 -7.11
N TYR A 478 -18.22 13.72 -6.71
CA TYR A 478 -16.85 13.63 -7.23
C TYR A 478 -16.74 12.80 -8.51
N SER A 479 -15.84 13.23 -9.37
CA SER A 479 -15.31 12.45 -10.51
C SER A 479 -13.82 12.75 -10.71
N PHE A 480 -13.17 12.04 -11.62
CA PHE A 480 -11.76 12.24 -11.95
C PHE A 480 -11.61 12.75 -13.39
N GLY A 481 -10.85 13.81 -13.58
CA GLY A 481 -10.66 14.42 -14.90
C GLY A 481 -9.41 15.30 -14.98
N SER A 482 -8.90 15.53 -16.17
CA SER A 482 -7.89 16.57 -16.40
C SER A 482 -8.54 17.95 -16.32
N THR A 483 -7.75 18.98 -16.00
CA THR A 483 -8.24 20.36 -15.90
C THR A 483 -7.26 21.36 -16.50
N THR A 484 -7.78 22.50 -16.92
CA THR A 484 -6.98 23.70 -17.19
C THR A 484 -6.34 24.22 -15.90
N ALA A 485 -5.46 25.19 -15.99
CA ALA A 485 -4.88 25.90 -14.84
C ALA A 485 -5.95 26.58 -13.95
N GLN A 486 -7.11 26.93 -14.53
CA GLN A 486 -8.24 27.52 -13.81
C GLN A 486 -9.19 26.47 -13.19
N GLY A 487 -8.84 25.18 -13.31
CA GLY A 487 -9.63 24.08 -12.74
C GLY A 487 -10.81 23.63 -13.60
N VAL A 488 -10.98 24.13 -14.81
CA VAL A 488 -12.06 23.69 -15.71
C VAL A 488 -11.70 22.35 -16.33
N PRO A 489 -12.59 21.34 -16.27
CA PRO A 489 -12.34 20.04 -16.89
C PRO A 489 -12.06 20.14 -18.38
N ASN A 490 -11.03 19.44 -18.84
CA ASN A 490 -10.62 19.41 -20.25
C ASN A 490 -10.10 18.03 -20.65
N ALA A 491 -9.86 17.82 -21.94
CA ALA A 491 -9.20 16.62 -22.43
C ALA A 491 -7.74 16.59 -22.00
N LEU A 492 -7.27 15.44 -21.55
CA LEU A 492 -5.84 15.21 -21.30
C LEU A 492 -5.11 15.03 -22.66
N ALA A 493 -3.93 15.63 -22.79
CA ALA A 493 -3.11 15.45 -23.99
C ALA A 493 -2.65 13.99 -24.16
N ALA A 494 -2.41 13.58 -25.40
CA ALA A 494 -2.07 12.20 -25.74
C ALA A 494 -0.77 11.68 -25.07
N ALA A 495 0.27 12.54 -24.98
CA ALA A 495 1.56 12.13 -24.41
C ALA A 495 1.48 11.77 -22.90
N PRO A 496 0.92 12.60 -21.98
CA PRO A 496 0.71 12.21 -20.60
C PRO A 496 -0.27 11.02 -20.46
N LEU A 497 -1.28 10.90 -21.33
CA LEU A 497 -2.16 9.74 -21.33
C LEU A 497 -1.41 8.45 -21.65
N ALA A 498 -0.54 8.47 -22.67
CA ALA A 498 0.25 7.32 -23.11
C ALA A 498 1.24 6.84 -22.02
N THR A 499 1.75 7.74 -21.19
CA THR A 499 2.73 7.42 -20.13
C THR A 499 2.09 7.21 -18.75
N MET A 500 0.78 7.33 -18.61
CA MET A 500 0.11 7.36 -17.31
C MET A 500 0.31 6.09 -16.48
N ALA A 501 0.48 4.92 -17.10
CA ALA A 501 0.79 3.68 -16.40
C ALA A 501 2.13 3.73 -15.65
N ALA A 502 3.07 4.51 -16.15
CA ALA A 502 4.41 4.69 -15.60
C ALA A 502 4.54 5.90 -14.67
N THR A 503 3.71 6.92 -14.85
CA THR A 503 3.78 8.18 -14.09
C THR A 503 2.66 8.32 -13.07
N GLY A 504 1.59 7.52 -13.22
CA GLY A 504 0.35 7.63 -12.45
C GLY A 504 0.39 6.94 -11.11
N ASN A 505 -0.52 7.43 -10.26
CA ASN A 505 -0.97 6.77 -9.05
C ASN A 505 -2.50 6.60 -9.20
N GLY A 506 -3.03 5.45 -8.85
CA GLY A 506 -4.47 5.15 -8.89
C GLY A 506 -5.33 5.93 -7.88
N VAL A 507 -4.74 6.89 -7.17
CA VAL A 507 -5.38 7.81 -6.23
C VAL A 507 -5.11 9.24 -6.69
N PRO A 508 -5.94 9.84 -7.56
CA PRO A 508 -5.79 11.22 -8.01
C PRO A 508 -5.93 12.24 -6.86
N PRO A 509 -5.22 13.40 -6.91
CA PRO A 509 -4.49 13.98 -8.04
C PRO A 509 -3.22 13.22 -8.43
N SER A 510 -3.09 12.90 -9.72
CA SER A 510 -1.92 12.18 -10.25
C SER A 510 -1.84 12.31 -11.76
N SER A 511 -0.64 12.51 -12.31
CA SER A 511 -0.37 12.47 -13.77
C SER A 511 -1.31 13.33 -14.61
N GLY A 512 -1.66 14.52 -14.12
CA GLY A 512 -2.56 15.45 -14.81
C GLY A 512 -4.05 15.18 -14.60
N VAL A 513 -4.43 14.11 -13.89
CA VAL A 513 -5.80 13.87 -13.47
C VAL A 513 -6.02 14.42 -12.06
N GLN A 514 -7.13 15.11 -11.87
CA GLN A 514 -7.54 15.83 -10.67
C GLN A 514 -8.86 15.30 -10.12
N LEU A 515 -9.18 15.65 -8.88
CA LEU A 515 -10.54 15.53 -8.34
C LEU A 515 -11.41 16.64 -8.93
N ILE A 516 -12.58 16.29 -9.42
CA ILE A 516 -13.57 17.22 -9.97
C ILE A 516 -14.80 17.23 -9.07
N ASN A 517 -15.19 18.41 -8.59
CA ASN A 517 -16.48 18.63 -7.98
C ASN A 517 -17.52 18.93 -9.08
N ASN A 518 -18.38 17.94 -9.38
CA ASN A 518 -19.43 18.09 -10.37
C ASN A 518 -20.61 18.94 -9.86
N LEU A 519 -20.68 19.20 -8.54
CA LEU A 519 -21.74 20.00 -7.89
C LEU A 519 -21.35 21.46 -7.68
N SER A 520 -20.17 21.88 -8.12
CA SER A 520 -19.73 23.27 -8.02
C SER A 520 -20.72 24.19 -8.73
N PRO A 521 -21.27 25.24 -8.05
CA PRO A 521 -22.16 26.23 -8.66
C PRO A 521 -21.58 26.84 -9.94
N GLY A 522 -22.40 26.89 -10.98
CA GLY A 522 -22.06 27.41 -12.30
C GLY A 522 -21.52 26.35 -13.26
N ALA A 523 -20.55 25.55 -12.87
CA ALA A 523 -20.00 24.45 -13.68
C ALA A 523 -19.11 23.53 -12.84
N PRO A 524 -18.87 22.29 -13.27
CA PRO A 524 -17.86 21.41 -12.66
C PRO A 524 -16.48 22.07 -12.66
N LEU A 525 -15.78 22.00 -11.52
CA LEU A 525 -14.42 22.52 -11.35
C LEU A 525 -13.55 21.51 -10.59
N ARG A 526 -12.22 21.64 -10.75
CA ARG A 526 -11.28 20.96 -9.86
C ARG A 526 -11.66 21.24 -8.42
N ASP A 527 -11.67 20.20 -7.60
CA ASP A 527 -12.07 20.25 -6.18
C ASP A 527 -11.39 21.41 -5.42
N LEU A 528 -10.06 21.55 -5.60
CA LEU A 528 -9.26 22.62 -5.01
C LEU A 528 -9.80 24.04 -5.30
N PHE A 529 -10.38 24.27 -6.47
CA PHE A 529 -10.85 25.58 -6.94
C PHE A 529 -12.37 25.69 -6.94
N SER A 530 -13.08 24.64 -6.54
CA SER A 530 -14.53 24.60 -6.64
C SER A 530 -15.22 25.39 -5.53
N PHE A 531 -16.47 25.73 -5.78
CA PHE A 531 -17.34 26.37 -4.81
C PHE A 531 -18.19 25.31 -4.12
N SER A 532 -18.37 25.43 -2.81
CA SER A 532 -19.37 24.66 -2.09
C SER A 532 -20.76 25.21 -2.33
N PRO A 533 -21.75 24.40 -2.74
CA PRO A 533 -23.13 24.88 -2.97
C PRO A 533 -23.75 25.58 -1.75
N SER A 534 -23.50 25.10 -0.54
CA SER A 534 -24.11 25.65 0.68
C SER A 534 -23.50 26.97 1.16
N THR A 535 -22.27 27.29 0.75
CA THR A 535 -21.54 28.48 1.18
C THR A 535 -21.32 29.48 0.05
N MET A 536 -21.42 29.03 -1.20
CA MET A 536 -21.14 29.79 -2.40
C MET A 536 -19.73 30.39 -2.41
N THR A 537 -18.77 29.74 -1.72
CA THR A 537 -17.37 30.15 -1.64
C THR A 537 -16.41 29.03 -2.06
N GLN A 538 -15.21 29.43 -2.49
CA GLN A 538 -14.08 28.53 -2.72
C GLN A 538 -13.48 28.18 -1.35
N ASP A 539 -13.91 27.06 -0.78
CA ASP A 539 -13.52 26.57 0.53
C ASP A 539 -13.02 25.13 0.51
N PHE A 540 -12.36 24.72 -0.58
CA PHE A 540 -11.92 23.35 -0.85
C PHE A 540 -13.06 22.32 -0.80
N ASN A 541 -14.25 22.70 -1.32
CA ASN A 541 -15.42 21.82 -1.39
C ASN A 541 -15.80 21.24 -0.02
N LEU A 542 -16.10 22.09 0.95
CA LEU A 542 -16.55 21.62 2.28
C LEU A 542 -17.76 20.70 2.20
N ASP A 543 -18.70 20.98 1.31
CA ASP A 543 -19.91 20.15 1.18
C ASP A 543 -19.58 18.73 0.71
N GLY A 544 -18.63 18.57 -0.23
CA GLY A 544 -18.13 17.27 -0.64
C GLY A 544 -17.39 16.55 0.49
N ALA A 545 -16.55 17.26 1.25
CA ALA A 545 -15.87 16.70 2.41
C ALA A 545 -16.84 16.24 3.51
N LEU A 546 -17.90 17.01 3.77
CA LEU A 546 -18.94 16.62 4.72
C LEU A 546 -19.78 15.46 4.21
N CYS A 547 -20.10 15.42 2.90
CA CYS A 547 -20.77 14.26 2.31
C CYS A 547 -19.97 12.98 2.51
N LEU A 548 -18.67 13.00 2.17
CA LEU A 548 -17.77 11.85 2.40
C LEU A 548 -17.76 11.45 3.88
N ARG A 549 -17.62 12.41 4.80
CA ARG A 549 -17.63 12.14 6.23
C ARG A 549 -18.95 11.51 6.69
N ASN A 550 -20.09 11.97 6.16
CA ASN A 550 -21.41 11.47 6.51
C ASN A 550 -21.69 10.04 6.02
N LEU A 551 -20.90 9.51 5.08
CA LEU A 551 -21.01 8.09 4.70
C LEU A 551 -20.69 7.12 5.86
N LEU A 552 -19.96 7.54 6.87
CA LEU A 552 -19.71 6.72 8.06
C LEU A 552 -20.93 6.56 8.96
N THR A 553 -21.77 7.58 9.05
CA THR A 553 -22.89 7.64 10.01
C THR A 553 -24.27 7.68 9.36
N GLY A 554 -24.33 7.97 8.07
CA GLY A 554 -25.57 8.06 7.32
C GLY A 554 -26.30 6.71 7.16
N THR A 555 -27.58 6.78 6.76
CA THR A 555 -28.45 5.60 6.62
C THR A 555 -28.72 5.19 5.17
N GLY A 556 -28.22 5.94 4.19
CA GLY A 556 -28.41 5.66 2.76
C GLY A 556 -27.68 4.39 2.30
N THR A 557 -28.04 3.88 1.14
CA THR A 557 -27.47 2.66 0.54
C THR A 557 -25.96 2.73 0.43
N GLN A 558 -25.39 3.85 -0.06
CA GLN A 558 -23.95 4.05 -0.22
C GLN A 558 -23.22 4.08 1.13
N ALA A 559 -23.80 4.73 2.15
CA ALA A 559 -23.27 4.76 3.50
C ALA A 559 -23.26 3.34 4.13
N THR A 560 -24.30 2.57 3.90
CA THR A 560 -24.36 1.17 4.36
C THR A 560 -23.34 0.31 3.65
N ALA A 561 -23.19 0.44 2.33
CA ALA A 561 -22.20 -0.29 1.54
C ALA A 561 -20.78 0.08 1.96
N LEU A 562 -20.49 1.35 2.21
CA LEU A 562 -19.18 1.81 2.69
C LEU A 562 -18.81 1.17 4.02
N ARG A 563 -19.70 1.20 5.01
CA ARG A 563 -19.42 0.57 6.32
C ARG A 563 -19.21 -0.94 6.21
N ALA A 564 -20.02 -1.62 5.41
CA ALA A 564 -19.82 -3.05 5.12
C ALA A 564 -18.44 -3.30 4.46
N GLY A 565 -18.05 -2.42 3.52
CA GLY A 565 -16.73 -2.48 2.89
C GLY A 565 -15.58 -2.26 3.88
N ILE A 566 -15.73 -1.35 4.83
CA ILE A 566 -14.76 -1.16 5.92
C ILE A 566 -14.65 -2.43 6.78
N ASP A 567 -15.78 -3.04 7.15
CA ASP A 567 -15.76 -4.24 8.00
C ASP A 567 -15.07 -5.42 7.33
N GLU A 568 -15.10 -5.52 5.99
CA GLU A 568 -14.37 -6.55 5.22
C GLU A 568 -12.84 -6.39 5.28
N THR A 569 -12.33 -5.20 5.59
CA THR A 569 -10.88 -4.93 5.57
C THR A 569 -10.20 -5.12 6.93
N ARG A 570 -10.98 -5.35 7.99
CA ARG A 570 -10.47 -5.40 9.36
C ARG A 570 -9.51 -6.56 9.59
N ARG A 571 -8.44 -6.27 10.32
CA ARG A 571 -7.41 -7.23 10.73
C ARG A 571 -7.75 -7.80 12.11
N ASN A 572 -7.36 -9.05 12.34
CA ASN A 572 -7.69 -9.75 13.58
C ASN A 572 -6.55 -9.77 14.60
N GLY A 573 -5.35 -9.34 14.23
CA GLY A 573 -4.15 -9.33 15.07
C GLY A 573 -3.47 -10.68 15.24
N ASN A 574 -3.93 -11.73 14.58
CA ASN A 574 -3.35 -13.07 14.68
C ASN A 574 -2.34 -13.32 13.53
N LEU A 575 -1.07 -13.11 13.80
CA LEU A 575 0.04 -13.42 12.88
C LEU A 575 0.44 -14.90 12.89
N ARG A 576 -0.36 -15.74 13.57
CA ARG A 576 -0.13 -17.20 13.68
C ARG A 576 1.23 -17.55 14.31
N GLY A 577 1.67 -16.75 15.29
CA GLY A 577 2.94 -16.92 15.97
C GLY A 577 4.18 -16.64 15.08
N LYS A 578 3.99 -16.06 13.89
CA LYS A 578 5.11 -15.67 13.01
C LYS A 578 5.90 -14.51 13.63
N PRO A 579 7.24 -14.51 13.51
CA PRO A 579 8.05 -13.36 13.87
C PRO A 579 7.69 -12.17 12.98
N ALA A 580 7.56 -10.98 13.58
CA ALA A 580 7.18 -9.78 12.86
C ALA A 580 7.92 -8.55 13.38
N LEU A 581 8.37 -7.70 12.47
CA LEU A 581 8.93 -6.37 12.74
C LEU A 581 8.11 -5.32 12.00
N ILE A 582 7.55 -4.37 12.75
CA ILE A 582 6.91 -3.18 12.18
C ILE A 582 7.80 -1.99 12.51
N VAL A 583 8.26 -1.26 11.51
CA VAL A 583 8.90 0.05 11.69
C VAL A 583 7.92 1.15 11.30
N HIS A 584 7.83 2.26 12.05
CA HIS A 584 6.90 3.33 11.75
C HIS A 584 7.42 4.68 12.21
N GLY A 585 7.32 5.68 11.36
CA GLY A 585 7.72 7.05 11.68
C GLY A 585 6.72 7.72 12.65
N ARG A 586 7.19 8.23 13.79
CA ARG A 586 6.32 8.91 14.77
C ARG A 586 5.58 10.11 14.19
N SER A 587 6.18 10.79 13.23
CA SER A 587 5.62 11.97 12.58
C SER A 587 4.72 11.65 11.39
N ASP A 588 4.30 10.39 11.19
CA ASP A 588 3.43 10.03 10.08
C ASP A 588 2.07 10.73 10.20
N ALA A 589 1.78 11.61 9.23
CA ALA A 589 0.51 12.33 9.18
C ALA A 589 -0.50 11.70 8.21
N LEU A 590 -0.05 10.77 7.34
CA LEU A 590 -0.94 10.02 6.46
C LEU A 590 -1.52 8.80 7.16
N LEU A 591 -0.68 8.01 7.83
CA LEU A 591 -1.05 6.83 8.60
C LEU A 591 -0.67 7.03 10.08
N PRO A 592 -1.42 7.84 10.83
CA PRO A 592 -1.05 8.17 12.21
C PRO A 592 -0.81 6.92 13.05
N VAL A 593 0.31 6.86 13.74
CA VAL A 593 0.72 5.70 14.55
C VAL A 593 -0.34 5.26 15.56
N ASN A 594 -1.17 6.20 16.05
CA ASN A 594 -2.26 5.94 17.00
C ASN A 594 -3.44 5.21 16.35
N HIS A 595 -3.55 5.21 15.04
CA HIS A 595 -4.63 4.52 14.34
C HIS A 595 -4.19 3.21 13.70
N THR A 596 -2.89 2.99 13.56
CA THR A 596 -2.30 1.87 12.83
C THR A 596 -1.41 1.01 13.74
N SER A 597 -0.09 1.21 13.71
CA SER A 597 0.90 0.29 14.29
C SER A 597 0.83 0.17 15.81
N ARG A 598 0.57 1.26 16.54
CA ARG A 598 0.47 1.21 18.00
C ARG A 598 -0.69 0.31 18.47
N PRO A 599 -1.96 0.57 18.07
CA PRO A 599 -3.06 -0.27 18.49
C PRO A 599 -3.02 -1.67 17.86
N TYR A 600 -2.44 -1.85 16.64
CA TYR A 600 -2.24 -3.17 16.07
C TYR A 600 -1.26 -4.01 16.90
N THR A 601 -0.17 -3.41 17.37
CA THR A 601 0.78 -4.09 18.27
C THR A 601 0.11 -4.54 19.56
N ALA A 602 -0.71 -3.68 20.18
CA ALA A 602 -1.49 -4.05 21.37
C ALA A 602 -2.48 -5.18 21.06
N LEU A 603 -3.16 -5.12 19.90
CA LEU A 603 -4.11 -6.16 19.47
C LEU A 603 -3.42 -7.50 19.26
N ASN A 604 -2.28 -7.54 18.57
CA ASN A 604 -1.52 -8.77 18.39
C ASN A 604 -1.09 -9.38 19.72
N LYS A 605 -0.55 -8.57 20.66
CA LYS A 605 -0.19 -9.05 22.00
C LYS A 605 -1.39 -9.55 22.78
N LYS A 606 -2.56 -8.92 22.64
CA LYS A 606 -3.82 -9.39 23.24
C LYS A 606 -4.26 -10.73 22.65
N VAL A 607 -4.20 -10.89 21.33
CA VAL A 607 -4.72 -12.07 20.62
C VAL A 607 -3.79 -13.26 20.76
N GLU A 608 -2.49 -13.08 20.57
CA GLU A 608 -1.51 -14.18 20.60
C GLU A 608 -0.89 -14.41 21.98
N GLY A 609 -1.03 -13.46 22.91
CA GLY A 609 -0.47 -13.59 24.26
C GLY A 609 1.02 -13.89 24.24
N ALA A 610 1.42 -14.95 24.94
CA ALA A 610 2.83 -15.38 25.03
C ALA A 610 3.40 -15.92 23.70
N ALA A 611 2.55 -16.29 22.75
CA ALA A 611 2.99 -16.74 21.40
C ALA A 611 3.36 -15.58 20.47
N SER A 612 3.01 -14.35 20.82
CA SER A 612 3.31 -13.19 20.00
C SER A 612 4.81 -12.94 19.92
N LYS A 613 5.31 -12.90 18.67
CA LYS A 613 6.70 -12.56 18.32
C LYS A 613 6.79 -11.22 17.60
N LEU A 614 5.77 -10.37 17.73
CA LEU A 614 5.76 -9.04 17.12
C LEU A 614 6.63 -8.08 17.95
N SER A 615 7.53 -7.37 17.27
CA SER A 615 8.25 -6.20 17.77
C SER A 615 7.87 -4.96 16.96
N TYR A 616 7.62 -3.86 17.65
CA TYR A 616 7.28 -2.57 17.09
C TYR A 616 8.41 -1.57 17.31
N ILE A 617 8.92 -1.01 16.23
CA ILE A 617 10.02 -0.04 16.21
C ILE A 617 9.46 1.30 15.76
N GLU A 618 9.30 2.22 16.67
CA GLU A 618 8.85 3.58 16.38
C GLU A 618 10.07 4.47 16.16
N VAL A 619 10.13 5.13 15.00
CA VAL A 619 11.26 5.98 14.62
C VAL A 619 10.90 7.44 14.83
N ALA A 620 11.58 8.12 15.76
CA ALA A 620 11.43 9.55 15.94
C ALA A 620 11.93 10.30 14.70
N ASN A 621 11.37 11.49 14.42
CA ASN A 621 11.75 12.32 13.27
C ASN A 621 11.72 11.59 11.92
N ALA A 622 10.84 10.60 11.77
CA ALA A 622 10.53 9.96 10.50
C ALA A 622 9.03 10.14 10.20
N GLN A 623 8.70 10.22 8.91
CA GLN A 623 7.36 10.47 8.41
C GLN A 623 7.10 9.61 7.16
N HIS A 624 5.89 9.68 6.58
CA HIS A 624 5.42 8.74 5.55
C HIS A 624 6.17 8.82 4.21
N PHE A 625 6.56 10.00 3.77
CA PHE A 625 7.05 10.23 2.41
C PHE A 625 8.55 10.57 2.39
N ASP A 626 9.42 9.56 2.48
CA ASP A 626 10.88 9.80 2.36
C ASP A 626 11.24 10.53 1.06
N GLY A 627 10.49 10.31 -0.03
CA GLY A 627 10.66 11.05 -1.27
C GLY A 627 10.53 12.57 -1.12
N PHE A 628 9.77 13.06 -0.14
CA PHE A 628 9.65 14.50 0.13
C PHE A 628 10.91 15.11 0.77
N ILE A 629 11.67 14.32 1.52
CA ILE A 629 12.99 14.74 2.05
C ILE A 629 13.92 15.05 0.88
N GLY A 630 13.81 14.29 -0.20
CA GLY A 630 14.60 14.44 -1.43
C GLY A 630 14.20 15.60 -2.34
N LEU A 631 13.28 16.47 -1.92
CA LEU A 631 12.81 17.63 -2.67
C LEU A 631 13.14 18.96 -1.97
N PRO A 632 14.40 19.19 -1.54
CA PRO A 632 14.74 20.34 -0.68
C PRO A 632 14.47 21.71 -1.33
N ALA A 633 14.52 21.79 -2.67
CA ALA A 633 14.20 23.02 -3.40
C ALA A 633 12.69 23.31 -3.47
N VAL A 634 11.85 22.28 -3.38
CA VAL A 634 10.39 22.40 -3.48
C VAL A 634 9.74 22.39 -2.10
N LEU A 635 10.24 21.54 -1.21
CA LEU A 635 9.74 21.35 0.16
C LEU A 635 10.85 21.61 1.18
N PRO A 636 11.37 22.85 1.26
CA PRO A 636 12.43 23.18 2.21
C PRO A 636 11.95 22.92 3.64
N GLY A 637 12.84 22.34 4.45
CA GLY A 637 12.56 22.01 5.84
C GLY A 637 12.12 20.57 6.10
N TYR A 638 11.81 19.76 5.09
CA TYR A 638 11.78 18.30 5.26
C TYR A 638 13.18 17.76 5.51
N ASP A 639 14.14 18.23 4.72
CA ASP A 639 15.56 17.85 4.77
C ASP A 639 16.24 18.12 6.12
N THR A 640 15.81 19.16 6.84
CA THR A 640 16.40 19.54 8.15
C THR A 640 15.74 18.82 9.33
N ARG A 641 14.50 18.31 9.18
CA ARG A 641 13.67 17.80 10.28
C ARG A 641 13.56 16.29 10.31
N TYR A 642 13.61 15.63 9.14
CA TYR A 642 13.30 14.21 9.02
C TYR A 642 14.49 13.38 8.57
N VAL A 643 14.47 12.11 8.98
CA VAL A 643 15.40 11.08 8.55
C VAL A 643 14.64 10.05 7.71
N PRO A 644 15.27 9.40 6.72
CA PRO A 644 14.61 8.38 5.90
C PRO A 644 14.21 7.15 6.71
N LEU A 645 12.92 6.80 6.68
CA LEU A 645 12.38 5.60 7.31
C LEU A 645 12.85 4.33 6.58
N HIS A 646 13.13 4.44 5.28
CA HIS A 646 13.60 3.32 4.44
C HIS A 646 14.87 2.63 5.00
N ILE A 647 15.75 3.38 5.66
CA ILE A 647 16.92 2.83 6.36
C ILE A 647 16.49 1.80 7.42
N TYR A 648 15.41 2.10 8.14
CA TYR A 648 14.92 1.25 9.22
C TYR A 648 14.15 0.04 8.71
N LEU A 649 13.49 0.15 7.54
CA LEU A 649 12.92 -1.02 6.86
C LEU A 649 14.02 -2.02 6.46
N ASN A 650 15.11 -1.54 5.85
CA ASN A 650 16.23 -2.39 5.48
C ASN A 650 16.84 -3.08 6.71
N ARG A 651 17.03 -2.35 7.83
CA ARG A 651 17.50 -2.92 9.10
C ARG A 651 16.55 -3.95 9.70
N ALA A 652 15.23 -3.73 9.56
CA ALA A 652 14.23 -4.70 10.01
C ALA A 652 14.25 -5.96 9.15
N LEU A 653 14.43 -5.83 7.83
CA LEU A 653 14.63 -6.96 6.93
C LEU A 653 15.90 -7.72 7.24
N ASP A 654 17.03 -7.04 7.53
CA ASP A 654 18.28 -7.66 7.96
C ASP A 654 18.09 -8.46 9.25
N ALA A 655 17.45 -7.88 10.25
CA ALA A 655 17.17 -8.54 11.53
C ALA A 655 16.22 -9.74 11.35
N MET A 656 15.20 -9.62 10.52
CA MET A 656 14.27 -10.72 10.22
C MET A 656 14.97 -11.85 9.49
N TYR A 657 15.77 -11.54 8.48
CA TYR A 657 16.54 -12.54 7.74
C TYR A 657 17.54 -13.28 8.64
N ALA A 658 18.27 -12.56 9.49
CA ALA A 658 19.19 -13.17 10.46
C ALA A 658 18.43 -14.05 11.47
N HIS A 659 17.27 -13.61 11.94
CA HIS A 659 16.42 -14.41 12.82
C HIS A 659 16.02 -15.75 12.18
N LEU A 660 15.50 -15.69 10.95
CA LEU A 660 15.01 -16.86 10.24
C LEU A 660 16.14 -17.81 9.78
N LYS A 661 17.32 -17.28 9.44
CA LYS A 661 18.47 -18.08 8.98
C LYS A 661 19.30 -18.68 10.11
N SER A 662 19.51 -17.96 11.20
CA SER A 662 20.46 -18.35 12.25
C SER A 662 19.87 -18.35 13.67
N GLY A 663 18.59 -18.05 13.84
CA GLY A 663 17.98 -17.94 15.16
C GLY A 663 18.41 -16.69 15.94
N ALA A 664 18.98 -15.68 15.28
CA ALA A 664 19.35 -14.42 15.93
C ALA A 664 18.13 -13.80 16.62
N ALA A 665 18.30 -13.25 17.82
CA ALA A 665 17.20 -12.62 18.54
C ALA A 665 16.69 -11.39 17.79
N LEU A 666 15.35 -11.25 17.66
CA LEU A 666 14.77 -10.04 17.15
C LEU A 666 14.92 -8.89 18.15
N PRO A 667 15.09 -7.63 17.69
CA PRO A 667 15.15 -6.49 18.59
C PRO A 667 13.81 -6.33 19.33
N ALA A 668 13.86 -5.95 20.60
CA ALA A 668 12.65 -5.68 21.37
C ALA A 668 11.96 -4.39 20.90
N SER A 669 10.65 -4.29 21.16
CA SER A 669 9.86 -3.10 20.83
C SER A 669 10.43 -1.84 21.48
N GLN A 670 10.61 -0.78 20.67
CA GLN A 670 11.34 0.42 21.12
C GLN A 670 11.02 1.67 20.31
N VAL A 671 11.31 2.82 20.90
CA VAL A 671 11.48 4.10 20.20
C VAL A 671 12.95 4.25 19.84
N VAL A 672 13.23 4.43 18.55
CA VAL A 672 14.57 4.81 18.08
C VAL A 672 14.66 6.33 18.02
N ARG A 673 15.55 6.88 18.86
CA ARG A 673 15.78 8.33 18.97
C ARG A 673 16.74 8.78 17.88
N THR A 674 16.23 9.14 16.73
CA THR A 674 17.00 9.73 15.65
C THR A 674 17.32 11.21 15.96
N VAL A 675 18.31 11.74 15.28
CA VAL A 675 18.71 13.14 15.39
C VAL A 675 18.47 13.83 14.05
N PRO A 676 17.62 14.85 13.98
CA PRO A 676 17.44 15.63 12.75
C PRO A 676 18.78 16.17 12.21
N ARG A 677 18.89 16.30 10.90
CA ARG A 677 20.12 16.83 10.26
C ARG A 677 20.36 18.28 10.63
N GLY A 678 19.29 19.04 10.90
CA GLY A 678 19.40 20.47 11.20
C GLY A 678 19.93 21.30 10.03
N GLY A 679 20.52 22.44 10.33
CA GLY A 679 21.06 23.34 9.32
C GLY A 679 20.01 24.22 8.67
N THR A 680 20.27 24.68 7.45
CA THR A 680 19.38 25.56 6.67
C THR A 680 18.38 24.72 5.88
N ALA A 681 17.11 25.08 5.96
CA ALA A 681 16.05 24.44 5.16
C ALA A 681 16.36 24.53 3.65
N GLY A 682 16.31 23.42 2.96
CA GLY A 682 16.71 23.31 1.55
C GLY A 682 18.19 23.03 1.31
N ALA A 683 19.03 23.10 2.37
CA ALA A 683 20.48 22.88 2.32
C ALA A 683 20.98 22.22 3.61
N ALA A 684 20.28 21.18 4.08
CA ALA A 684 20.68 20.44 5.27
C ALA A 684 22.03 19.73 5.08
N PRO A 685 22.87 19.61 6.14
CA PRO A 685 24.11 18.84 6.07
C PRO A 685 23.85 17.38 5.70
N ALA A 686 24.89 16.67 5.26
CA ALA A 686 24.76 15.28 4.90
C ALA A 686 24.35 14.41 6.10
N LEU A 687 23.48 13.43 5.84
CA LEU A 687 23.07 12.43 6.82
C LEU A 687 24.27 11.60 7.26
N THR A 688 24.41 11.40 8.56
CA THR A 688 25.46 10.62 9.18
C THR A 688 24.88 9.46 10.01
N ALA A 689 25.71 8.51 10.39
CA ALA A 689 25.30 7.41 11.28
C ALA A 689 24.77 7.93 12.65
N ALA A 690 25.24 9.08 13.11
CA ALA A 690 24.75 9.71 14.34
C ALA A 690 23.29 10.18 14.21
N ASN A 691 22.85 10.56 13.02
CA ASN A 691 21.46 10.94 12.77
C ASN A 691 20.53 9.73 12.81
N VAL A 692 21.00 8.57 12.38
CA VAL A 692 20.23 7.33 12.21
C VAL A 692 20.82 6.18 13.04
N PRO A 693 20.72 6.23 14.37
CA PRO A 693 21.26 5.17 15.23
C PRO A 693 20.64 3.81 14.88
N ALA A 694 21.36 2.74 15.18
CA ALA A 694 20.88 1.36 14.94
C ALA A 694 19.64 1.06 15.80
N ILE A 695 18.84 0.08 15.35
CA ILE A 695 17.83 -0.56 16.19
C ILE A 695 18.58 -1.36 17.27
N ALA A 696 18.37 -1.03 18.54
CA ALA A 696 19.05 -1.73 19.64
C ALA A 696 18.47 -3.15 19.81
N ALA A 697 19.31 -4.15 19.97
CA ALA A 697 18.85 -5.50 20.28
C ALA A 697 18.06 -5.50 21.61
N THR A 698 18.61 -4.80 22.62
CA THR A 698 17.95 -4.53 23.92
C THR A 698 17.93 -3.03 24.13
N PRO A 699 16.77 -2.37 24.04
CA PRO A 699 16.67 -0.92 24.25
C PRO A 699 16.88 -0.56 25.72
N ALA A 700 17.41 0.64 25.96
CA ALA A 700 17.38 1.23 27.29
C ALA A 700 15.91 1.36 27.77
N ALA A 701 15.67 1.26 29.08
CA ALA A 701 14.32 1.29 29.66
C ALA A 701 13.53 2.55 29.23
N ALA A 702 14.19 3.70 29.08
CA ALA A 702 13.57 4.94 28.63
C ALA A 702 13.09 4.92 27.17
N ASN A 703 13.52 3.93 26.39
CA ASN A 703 13.14 3.76 24.98
C ASN A 703 12.26 2.52 24.75
N ALA A 704 12.11 1.66 25.77
CA ALA A 704 11.36 0.41 25.64
C ALA A 704 9.86 0.67 25.46
N ILE A 705 9.26 0.12 24.42
CA ILE A 705 7.80 0.05 24.27
C ILE A 705 7.33 -1.23 24.94
N THR A 706 6.36 -1.12 25.83
CA THR A 706 5.87 -2.25 26.63
C THR A 706 4.36 -2.40 26.52
N VAL A 707 3.87 -3.60 26.81
CA VAL A 707 2.43 -3.87 26.90
C VAL A 707 2.11 -4.33 28.30
N THR A 708 1.13 -3.68 28.94
CA THR A 708 0.62 -4.03 30.26
C THR A 708 -0.88 -4.32 30.13
N GLY A 709 -1.26 -5.58 30.30
CA GLY A 709 -2.60 -6.03 29.96
C GLY A 709 -2.89 -5.83 28.49
N THR A 710 -3.85 -4.96 28.15
CA THR A 710 -4.21 -4.58 26.77
C THR A 710 -3.74 -3.17 26.39
N THR A 711 -2.90 -2.56 27.22
CA THR A 711 -2.39 -1.19 27.02
C THR A 711 -0.96 -1.21 26.47
N LEU A 712 -0.75 -0.61 25.32
CA LEU A 712 0.58 -0.32 24.80
C LEU A 712 1.11 0.97 25.44
N ASN A 713 2.28 0.92 26.04
CA ASN A 713 2.98 2.07 26.63
C ASN A 713 4.15 2.46 25.74
N VAL A 714 4.09 3.65 25.18
CA VAL A 714 5.12 4.23 24.31
C VAL A 714 5.82 5.37 25.06
N PRO A 715 7.15 5.38 25.16
CA PRO A 715 7.89 6.52 25.72
C PRO A 715 7.71 7.81 24.88
N ASP A 716 7.82 8.96 25.53
CA ASP A 716 7.89 10.26 24.84
C ASP A 716 9.08 10.37 23.93
#